data_d6b68bff1e56c3c4dbdd0f3a03355d14
#
_entry.id   d6b68bff1e56c3c4dbdd0f3a03355d14
#
_cell.length_a   1.000
_cell.length_b   1.000
_cell.length_c   1.000
_cell.angle_alpha   90.00
_cell.angle_beta   90.00
_cell.angle_gamma   90.00
#
_symmetry.space_group_name_H-M   'P 1'
#
loop_
_entity.id
_entity.type
_entity.pdbx_description
1 polymer ?
#
loop_
_entity_poly.entity_id
_entity_poly.type
_entity_poly.pdbx_seq_one_letter_code
_entity_poly.pdbx_strand_id
1 'polypeptide(L)'
;MTSSEREITLRKKLEIPDDAKRVLLFSESSHWDPNWMFTSKEYYKLRIRRLLDQAVKECEADPRRIFGIECIFFLKMYWERRPKRRESVRRLVNERRFRLTGSSTGTPDTCVPGLEAIIRDYLIGQEWLRENGMNQESRLAYLPDNFGVVPTLPTVLNALGYAYTALSRIDGCFYPGTDYADPRLFPRPGSSAELLRRDLKTDDFVWRGPDGSKLLCHWNPYTYGQGDTIAAAAPVRMMGVTFGFRARSIKKVAKKIESYVKDLAPLAKTPYMLCPMGLDFNGPVPGLLSLLDKYNREVYPESGIYVLNAGMDDYFDLVSCHIDKLPELEIDFNPYWTGFYSARPDVKQRCKKIVDDLLRIESALALAKDEKQASDLLRELAPVWETVVVANHHDFITGTSPDRVWKKEQRPWLVEAQKTIDRVKKEAKALHTAPAAAESPVKPPKVTASNGKIRIENKHYIITLSEKLGGCVDGWRDPKTGEELLTGLAGDVILYKDSGGLWRMGHEFAGGQFFMTECMSGRPAKLDMENQNGYLHVTSEFTLDGRAMKKEMWFSSDSPFVRMRLTGSARRWKTITCRFSSRLFPHSIYMDVPGGVVQRPLIKIYNPTYWAGAGFAHITDPKTKRGFALFMGGPVSVSGTANGALECVAIRNAPMERAYRIFPIPTAFPAYGLAGSEHSFNFAAGFTRKGDWRENRLFSVAADIIKDARIDPKEEEIPDAIGVAVDLDSEDVTVVALKRAHRGEGLIVRLQSFGPDRVKISLKDKKIKKAFLADARERDIEQLKVDSKGVLVPFTGTVATVRLLV
;
A
#
# COMPACT_ATOMS: atom_id res chain seq x y z
N MET A 1 -17.75 -29.71 14.59
CA MET A 1 -16.42 -30.36 14.65
C MET A 1 -15.58 -29.55 15.61
N THR A 2 -15.05 -30.16 16.64
CA THR A 2 -14.12 -29.52 17.58
C THR A 2 -12.78 -29.22 16.90
N SER A 3 -11.97 -28.34 17.49
CA SER A 3 -10.62 -28.05 16.95
C SER A 3 -9.76 -29.31 16.84
N SER A 4 -9.86 -30.22 17.81
CA SER A 4 -9.14 -31.51 17.81
C SER A 4 -9.61 -32.46 16.69
N GLU A 5 -10.93 -32.60 16.49
CA GLU A 5 -11.48 -33.42 15.39
C GLU A 5 -11.06 -32.85 14.01
N ARG A 6 -11.03 -31.51 13.89
CA ARG A 6 -10.59 -30.85 12.67
C ARG A 6 -9.11 -31.10 12.41
N GLU A 7 -8.27 -30.98 13.42
CA GLU A 7 -6.83 -31.27 13.31
C GLU A 7 -6.58 -32.72 12.87
N ILE A 8 -7.23 -33.70 13.47
CA ILE A 8 -7.12 -35.13 13.08
C ILE A 8 -7.50 -35.30 11.60
N THR A 9 -8.58 -34.66 11.17
CA THR A 9 -9.03 -34.73 9.78
C THR A 9 -7.99 -34.11 8.81
N LEU A 10 -7.40 -32.98 9.18
CA LEU A 10 -6.37 -32.31 8.39
C LEU A 10 -5.08 -33.13 8.34
N ARG A 11 -4.62 -33.69 9.46
CA ARG A 11 -3.44 -34.57 9.51
C ARG A 11 -3.63 -35.79 8.60
N LYS A 12 -4.79 -36.44 8.68
CA LYS A 12 -5.13 -37.59 7.84
C LYS A 12 -5.13 -37.20 6.35
N LYS A 13 -5.72 -36.04 5.99
CA LYS A 13 -5.73 -35.50 4.62
C LYS A 13 -4.33 -35.26 4.08
N LEU A 14 -3.41 -34.80 4.93
CA LEU A 14 -2.04 -34.44 4.60
C LEU A 14 -1.06 -35.62 4.83
N GLU A 15 -1.56 -36.80 5.14
CA GLU A 15 -0.77 -38.02 5.41
C GLU A 15 0.28 -37.82 6.53
N ILE A 16 -0.03 -36.97 7.52
CA ILE A 16 0.84 -36.72 8.67
C ILE A 16 0.62 -37.82 9.69
N PRO A 17 1.67 -38.61 10.06
CA PRO A 17 1.56 -39.65 11.06
C PRO A 17 1.07 -39.16 12.44
N ASP A 18 0.30 -39.95 13.16
CA ASP A 18 -0.23 -39.56 14.47
C ASP A 18 0.88 -39.35 15.49
N ASP A 19 1.96 -40.10 15.39
CA ASP A 19 3.16 -39.97 16.25
C ASP A 19 4.11 -38.84 15.88
N ALA A 20 3.88 -38.14 14.80
CA ALA A 20 4.71 -37.00 14.40
C ALA A 20 4.59 -35.84 15.39
N LYS A 21 5.61 -35.65 16.22
CA LYS A 21 5.70 -34.60 17.26
C LYS A 21 6.02 -33.24 16.70
N ARG A 22 6.71 -33.18 15.57
CA ARG A 22 7.09 -31.98 14.85
C ARG A 22 6.87 -32.17 13.37
N VAL A 23 6.22 -31.22 12.74
CA VAL A 23 5.90 -31.26 11.32
C VAL A 23 6.45 -30.01 10.66
N LEU A 24 7.36 -30.19 9.70
CA LEU A 24 7.92 -29.10 8.90
C LEU A 24 7.28 -29.11 7.51
N LEU A 25 6.50 -28.08 7.21
CA LEU A 25 5.83 -27.91 5.95
C LEU A 25 6.70 -27.09 5.00
N PHE A 26 7.08 -27.65 3.87
CA PHE A 26 7.71 -26.94 2.77
C PHE A 26 6.63 -26.40 1.85
N SER A 27 6.36 -25.08 1.93
CA SER A 27 5.44 -24.42 1.02
C SER A 27 6.22 -23.80 -0.13
N GLU A 28 6.15 -24.44 -1.29
CA GLU A 28 6.89 -24.02 -2.46
C GLU A 28 6.07 -23.06 -3.32
N SER A 29 6.68 -21.95 -3.68
CA SER A 29 6.15 -20.91 -4.56
C SER A 29 7.31 -20.19 -5.29
N SER A 30 7.05 -19.03 -5.84
CA SER A 30 8.08 -18.15 -6.37
C SER A 30 7.60 -16.72 -6.30
N HIS A 31 8.43 -15.81 -5.78
CA HIS A 31 8.13 -14.39 -5.78
C HIS A 31 8.33 -13.77 -7.16
N TRP A 32 7.36 -12.95 -7.59
CA TRP A 32 7.34 -12.40 -8.95
C TRP A 32 7.07 -10.91 -8.96
N ASP A 33 8.10 -10.13 -9.29
CA ASP A 33 7.97 -8.71 -9.55
C ASP A 33 7.51 -8.48 -10.99
N PRO A 34 6.32 -7.91 -11.26
CA PRO A 34 5.86 -7.60 -12.61
C PRO A 34 6.87 -6.77 -13.41
N ASN A 35 7.45 -5.76 -12.79
CA ASN A 35 8.50 -4.94 -13.37
C ASN A 35 9.33 -4.25 -12.27
N TRP A 36 10.52 -4.70 -12.06
CA TRP A 36 11.51 -4.13 -11.14
C TRP A 36 12.83 -3.87 -11.88
N MET A 37 13.80 -4.81 -11.83
CA MET A 37 15.09 -4.67 -12.52
C MET A 37 14.96 -4.84 -14.04
N PHE A 38 13.93 -5.56 -14.48
CA PHE A 38 13.59 -5.81 -15.86
C PHE A 38 12.12 -5.44 -16.13
N THR A 39 11.80 -5.24 -17.41
CA THR A 39 10.40 -5.11 -17.85
C THR A 39 9.66 -6.45 -17.73
N SER A 40 8.35 -6.40 -17.65
CA SER A 40 7.51 -7.59 -17.56
C SER A 40 7.76 -8.58 -18.72
N LYS A 41 7.93 -8.06 -19.94
CA LYS A 41 8.25 -8.88 -21.12
C LYS A 41 9.61 -9.57 -21.01
N GLU A 42 10.61 -8.88 -20.45
CA GLU A 42 11.95 -9.44 -20.23
C GLU A 42 11.91 -10.52 -19.15
N TYR A 43 11.26 -10.26 -17.99
CA TYR A 43 11.06 -11.26 -16.94
C TYR A 43 10.35 -12.51 -17.45
N TYR A 44 9.26 -12.32 -18.20
CA TYR A 44 8.55 -13.45 -18.79
C TYR A 44 9.48 -14.31 -19.68
N LYS A 45 10.24 -13.67 -20.59
CA LYS A 45 11.15 -14.37 -21.52
C LYS A 45 12.31 -15.06 -20.77
N LEU A 46 12.90 -14.37 -19.81
CA LEU A 46 14.10 -14.85 -19.12
C LEU A 46 13.80 -15.88 -18.05
N ARG A 47 12.65 -15.79 -17.35
CA ARG A 47 12.36 -16.55 -16.12
C ARG A 47 11.01 -17.27 -16.17
N ILE A 48 9.92 -16.51 -16.16
CA ILE A 48 8.57 -17.00 -15.85
C ILE A 48 8.14 -18.15 -16.76
N ARG A 49 8.38 -18.03 -18.05
CA ARG A 49 8.01 -19.09 -19.00
C ARG A 49 8.60 -20.45 -18.62
N ARG A 50 9.90 -20.48 -18.34
CA ARG A 50 10.61 -21.72 -17.98
C ARG A 50 10.19 -22.25 -16.62
N LEU A 51 10.03 -21.34 -15.67
CA LEU A 51 9.58 -21.64 -14.32
C LEU A 51 8.20 -22.31 -14.34
N LEU A 52 7.23 -21.71 -15.01
CA LEU A 52 5.87 -22.27 -15.10
C LEU A 52 5.80 -23.54 -15.95
N ASP A 53 6.59 -23.65 -17.05
CA ASP A 53 6.72 -24.91 -17.80
C ASP A 53 7.25 -26.04 -16.88
N GLN A 54 8.21 -25.75 -16.00
CA GLN A 54 8.75 -26.69 -15.04
C GLN A 54 7.74 -27.01 -13.93
N ALA A 55 7.04 -26.00 -13.37
CA ALA A 55 6.04 -26.21 -12.34
C ALA A 55 4.89 -27.10 -12.84
N VAL A 56 4.41 -26.88 -14.06
CA VAL A 56 3.42 -27.77 -14.71
C VAL A 56 3.96 -29.19 -14.79
N LYS A 57 5.19 -29.36 -15.28
CA LYS A 57 5.82 -30.70 -15.43
C LYS A 57 5.94 -31.42 -14.08
N GLU A 58 6.45 -30.76 -13.04
CA GLU A 58 6.63 -31.36 -11.71
C GLU A 58 5.27 -31.73 -11.08
N CYS A 59 4.27 -30.86 -11.22
CA CYS A 59 2.93 -31.17 -10.73
C CYS A 59 2.26 -32.29 -11.55
N GLU A 60 2.45 -32.38 -12.86
CA GLU A 60 1.91 -33.47 -13.66
C GLU A 60 2.58 -34.84 -13.38
N ALA A 61 3.84 -34.84 -12.95
CA ALA A 61 4.60 -36.04 -12.65
C ALA A 61 4.19 -36.73 -11.33
N ASP A 62 3.73 -35.98 -10.32
CA ASP A 62 3.25 -36.54 -9.05
C ASP A 62 1.99 -35.79 -8.58
N PRO A 63 0.85 -36.48 -8.34
CA PRO A 63 -0.40 -35.83 -7.94
C PRO A 63 -0.34 -35.15 -6.57
N ARG A 64 0.60 -35.51 -5.71
CA ARG A 64 0.78 -34.86 -4.39
C ARG A 64 1.55 -33.54 -4.47
N ARG A 65 2.19 -33.25 -5.64
CA ARG A 65 3.00 -32.06 -5.81
C ARG A 65 2.16 -30.80 -5.81
N ILE A 66 2.53 -29.84 -4.96
CA ILE A 66 1.90 -28.52 -4.85
C ILE A 66 2.92 -27.44 -5.18
N PHE A 67 2.48 -26.43 -5.94
CA PHE A 67 3.27 -25.24 -6.24
C PHE A 67 2.39 -23.99 -6.06
N GLY A 68 2.85 -23.01 -5.27
CA GLY A 68 2.16 -21.76 -5.00
C GLY A 68 2.25 -20.78 -6.17
N ILE A 69 1.12 -20.17 -6.50
CA ILE A 69 1.02 -19.06 -7.47
C ILE A 69 0.74 -17.79 -6.67
N GLU A 70 1.70 -16.89 -6.64
CA GLU A 70 1.63 -15.69 -5.81
C GLU A 70 0.73 -14.61 -6.41
N CYS A 71 0.92 -14.26 -7.68
CA CYS A 71 0.14 -13.24 -8.36
C CYS A 71 -0.36 -13.69 -9.74
N ILE A 72 -1.46 -13.06 -10.17
CA ILE A 72 -2.14 -13.45 -11.41
C ILE A 72 -1.47 -12.86 -12.66
N PHE A 73 -0.74 -11.76 -12.53
CA PHE A 73 -0.16 -11.04 -13.68
C PHE A 73 0.66 -11.95 -14.62
N PHE A 74 1.62 -12.69 -14.08
CA PHE A 74 2.43 -13.59 -14.90
C PHE A 74 1.73 -14.89 -15.27
N LEU A 75 0.79 -15.36 -14.45
CA LEU A 75 -0.06 -16.48 -14.81
C LEU A 75 -0.93 -16.13 -16.03
N LYS A 76 -1.51 -14.91 -16.07
CA LYS A 76 -2.25 -14.37 -17.21
C LYS A 76 -1.36 -14.30 -18.46
N MET A 77 -0.16 -13.72 -18.31
CA MET A 77 0.80 -13.63 -19.43
C MET A 77 1.22 -15.01 -19.97
N TYR A 78 1.38 -16.00 -19.08
CA TYR A 78 1.68 -17.37 -19.46
C TYR A 78 0.49 -18.03 -20.19
N TRP A 79 -0.71 -17.88 -19.66
CA TRP A 79 -1.97 -18.34 -20.25
C TRP A 79 -2.18 -17.82 -21.68
N GLU A 80 -1.93 -16.57 -21.91
CA GLU A 80 -2.06 -15.93 -23.23
C GLU A 80 -1.02 -16.45 -24.23
N ARG A 81 0.21 -16.61 -23.80
CA ARG A 81 1.35 -16.96 -24.68
C ARG A 81 1.61 -18.45 -24.80
N ARG A 82 0.94 -19.28 -24.02
CA ARG A 82 1.09 -20.75 -24.03
C ARG A 82 -0.28 -21.45 -24.16
N PRO A 83 -1.02 -21.23 -25.25
CA PRO A 83 -2.39 -21.76 -25.38
C PRO A 83 -2.47 -23.29 -25.21
N LYS A 84 -1.43 -24.04 -25.61
CA LYS A 84 -1.35 -25.51 -25.43
C LYS A 84 -1.25 -25.94 -23.95
N ARG A 85 -0.96 -25.03 -23.03
CA ARG A 85 -0.84 -25.31 -21.59
C ARG A 85 -2.07 -24.88 -20.78
N ARG A 86 -3.05 -24.22 -21.41
CA ARG A 86 -4.23 -23.69 -20.71
C ARG A 86 -5.00 -24.76 -19.94
N GLU A 87 -5.19 -25.93 -20.58
CA GLU A 87 -5.91 -27.03 -19.94
C GLU A 87 -5.16 -27.57 -18.72
N SER A 88 -3.84 -27.78 -18.83
CA SER A 88 -3.00 -28.19 -17.70
C SER A 88 -3.09 -27.18 -16.55
N VAL A 89 -2.97 -25.88 -16.84
CA VAL A 89 -3.07 -24.82 -15.83
C VAL A 89 -4.44 -24.81 -15.16
N ARG A 90 -5.54 -24.82 -15.92
CA ARG A 90 -6.90 -24.86 -15.41
C ARG A 90 -7.12 -26.06 -14.49
N ARG A 91 -6.73 -27.24 -14.94
CA ARG A 91 -6.83 -28.48 -14.15
C ARG A 91 -6.03 -28.36 -12.86
N LEU A 92 -4.76 -27.96 -12.92
CA LEU A 92 -3.89 -27.85 -11.74
C LEU A 92 -4.40 -26.83 -10.72
N VAL A 93 -4.97 -25.71 -11.17
CA VAL A 93 -5.61 -24.74 -10.28
C VAL A 93 -6.87 -25.34 -9.63
N ASN A 94 -7.74 -25.97 -10.41
CA ASN A 94 -8.99 -26.56 -9.87
C ASN A 94 -8.73 -27.77 -8.97
N GLU A 95 -7.70 -28.57 -9.22
CA GLU A 95 -7.21 -29.63 -8.33
C GLU A 95 -6.45 -29.09 -7.11
N ARG A 96 -6.29 -27.79 -6.95
CA ARG A 96 -5.52 -27.10 -5.90
C ARG A 96 -4.05 -27.53 -5.82
N ARG A 97 -3.46 -27.94 -6.92
CA ARG A 97 -2.04 -28.29 -7.07
C ARG A 97 -1.21 -27.08 -7.48
N PHE A 98 -1.76 -26.20 -8.33
CA PHE A 98 -1.38 -24.80 -8.36
C PHE A 98 -2.18 -24.08 -7.31
N ARG A 99 -1.54 -23.79 -6.16
CA ARG A 99 -2.18 -23.21 -5.00
C ARG A 99 -2.12 -21.68 -5.09
N LEU A 100 -3.29 -21.04 -5.16
CA LEU A 100 -3.35 -19.59 -5.21
C LEU A 100 -3.12 -19.01 -3.80
N THR A 101 -2.08 -18.19 -3.64
CA THR A 101 -1.71 -17.60 -2.36
C THR A 101 -2.21 -16.15 -2.21
N GLY A 102 -3.42 -15.85 -2.72
CA GLY A 102 -4.06 -14.55 -2.59
C GLY A 102 -4.89 -14.15 -3.79
N SER A 103 -4.51 -14.54 -5.00
CA SER A 103 -5.20 -14.20 -6.24
C SER A 103 -5.23 -12.71 -6.56
N SER A 104 -4.36 -11.91 -5.97
CA SER A 104 -4.10 -10.53 -6.41
C SER A 104 -3.50 -10.52 -7.79
N THR A 105 -3.74 -9.46 -8.55
CA THR A 105 -3.12 -9.29 -9.86
C THR A 105 -1.62 -9.07 -9.72
N GLY A 106 -1.20 -8.18 -8.81
CA GLY A 106 0.17 -7.69 -8.73
C GLY A 106 0.85 -7.79 -7.37
N THR A 107 0.32 -8.40 -6.33
CA THR A 107 0.87 -8.35 -4.96
C THR A 107 1.06 -6.89 -4.50
N PRO A 108 -0.02 -6.19 -4.16
CA PRO A 108 -0.01 -4.76 -3.94
C PRO A 108 0.80 -4.37 -2.70
N ASP A 109 1.47 -3.22 -2.76
CA ASP A 109 1.89 -2.50 -1.55
C ASP A 109 0.65 -2.14 -0.72
N THR A 110 0.76 -2.16 0.59
CA THR A 110 -0.39 -1.92 1.48
C THR A 110 -0.37 -0.53 2.12
N CYS A 111 0.74 0.21 2.00
CA CYS A 111 0.93 1.50 2.65
C CYS A 111 0.60 2.70 1.75
N VAL A 112 0.74 2.53 0.44
CA VAL A 112 0.73 3.62 -0.54
C VAL A 112 -0.53 3.67 -1.40
N PRO A 113 -1.03 2.57 -1.98
CA PRO A 113 -2.26 2.58 -2.75
C PRO A 113 -3.48 2.97 -1.91
N GLY A 114 -4.50 3.59 -2.51
CA GLY A 114 -5.77 3.81 -1.84
C GLY A 114 -6.53 2.50 -1.59
N LEU A 115 -7.48 2.51 -0.63
CA LEU A 115 -8.28 1.34 -0.25
C LEU A 115 -8.91 0.63 -1.46
N GLU A 116 -9.62 1.38 -2.31
CA GLU A 116 -10.28 0.78 -3.49
C GLU A 116 -9.28 0.22 -4.49
N ALA A 117 -8.11 0.84 -4.66
CA ALA A 117 -7.08 0.33 -5.55
C ALA A 117 -6.52 -1.02 -5.09
N ILE A 118 -6.37 -1.23 -3.77
CA ILE A 118 -5.99 -2.53 -3.20
C ILE A 118 -7.11 -3.55 -3.42
N ILE A 119 -8.36 -3.18 -3.14
CA ILE A 119 -9.52 -4.08 -3.34
C ILE A 119 -9.62 -4.52 -4.81
N ARG A 120 -9.44 -3.59 -5.77
CA ARG A 120 -9.48 -3.92 -7.20
C ARG A 120 -8.37 -4.84 -7.64
N ASP A 121 -7.22 -4.79 -7.02
CA ASP A 121 -6.12 -5.71 -7.32
C ASP A 121 -6.56 -7.17 -7.11
N TYR A 122 -7.17 -7.47 -5.97
CA TYR A 122 -7.71 -8.79 -5.68
C TYR A 122 -8.95 -9.13 -6.53
N LEU A 123 -9.86 -8.19 -6.70
CA LEU A 123 -11.09 -8.41 -7.46
C LEU A 123 -10.80 -8.75 -8.92
N ILE A 124 -9.97 -7.97 -9.61
CA ILE A 124 -9.65 -8.17 -11.03
C ILE A 124 -8.91 -9.48 -11.25
N GLY A 125 -7.97 -9.82 -10.38
CA GLY A 125 -7.25 -11.08 -10.45
C GLY A 125 -8.18 -12.30 -10.33
N GLN A 126 -9.13 -12.24 -9.39
CA GLN A 126 -10.10 -13.32 -9.20
C GLN A 126 -11.12 -13.41 -10.32
N GLU A 127 -11.60 -12.27 -10.84
CA GLU A 127 -12.52 -12.29 -11.99
C GLU A 127 -11.87 -12.91 -13.21
N TRP A 128 -10.61 -12.58 -13.47
CA TRP A 128 -9.87 -13.20 -14.57
C TRP A 128 -9.75 -14.74 -14.40
N LEU A 129 -9.48 -15.22 -13.19
CA LEU A 129 -9.45 -16.67 -12.91
C LEU A 129 -10.80 -17.31 -13.21
N ARG A 130 -11.89 -16.73 -12.71
CA ARG A 130 -13.24 -17.25 -12.89
C ARG A 130 -13.65 -17.27 -14.36
N GLU A 131 -13.39 -16.22 -15.12
CA GLU A 131 -13.68 -16.11 -16.55
C GLU A 131 -12.94 -17.17 -17.38
N ASN A 132 -11.81 -17.64 -16.88
CA ASN A 132 -11.05 -18.72 -17.52
C ASN A 132 -11.29 -20.11 -16.93
N GLY A 133 -12.36 -20.30 -16.14
CA GLY A 133 -12.78 -21.58 -15.57
C GLY A 133 -11.87 -22.09 -14.44
N MET A 134 -11.18 -21.19 -13.78
CA MET A 134 -10.35 -21.49 -12.60
C MET A 134 -11.09 -21.04 -11.32
N ASN A 135 -11.67 -22.02 -10.59
CA ASN A 135 -12.62 -21.77 -9.50
C ASN A 135 -12.02 -22.01 -8.11
N GLN A 136 -10.71 -21.84 -7.96
CA GLN A 136 -10.07 -21.96 -6.65
C GLN A 136 -10.25 -20.65 -5.86
N GLU A 137 -10.88 -20.76 -4.69
CA GLU A 137 -10.93 -19.66 -3.72
C GLU A 137 -9.74 -19.74 -2.76
N SER A 138 -9.09 -18.60 -2.52
CA SER A 138 -8.05 -18.46 -1.49
C SER A 138 -8.60 -17.80 -0.25
N ARG A 139 -8.24 -18.33 0.94
CA ARG A 139 -8.46 -17.71 2.24
C ARG A 139 -7.21 -17.01 2.77
N LEU A 140 -6.12 -17.08 2.05
CA LEU A 140 -4.80 -16.55 2.36
C LEU A 140 -4.45 -15.40 1.43
N ALA A 141 -3.97 -14.29 1.99
CA ALA A 141 -3.27 -13.23 1.26
C ALA A 141 -1.78 -13.26 1.66
N TYR A 142 -0.93 -13.69 0.75
CA TYR A 142 0.51 -13.78 0.97
C TYR A 142 1.22 -12.51 0.46
N LEU A 143 1.99 -11.87 1.33
CA LEU A 143 2.69 -10.62 1.08
C LEU A 143 4.19 -10.79 1.44
N PRO A 144 4.97 -11.55 0.65
CA PRO A 144 6.33 -11.94 1.03
C PRO A 144 7.31 -10.77 1.07
N ASP A 145 7.16 -9.80 0.18
CA ASP A 145 8.18 -8.78 -0.08
C ASP A 145 7.71 -7.34 0.14
N ASN A 146 6.54 -7.12 0.78
CA ASN A 146 6.07 -5.78 1.08
C ASN A 146 7.06 -5.04 2.00
N PHE A 147 7.35 -3.76 1.69
CA PHE A 147 8.38 -2.95 2.36
C PHE A 147 7.92 -2.30 3.67
N GLY A 148 6.77 -2.60 4.10
CA GLY A 148 6.06 -2.23 5.29
C GLY A 148 4.60 -2.62 5.13
N VAL A 149 3.89 -2.75 6.24
CA VAL A 149 2.51 -3.21 6.25
C VAL A 149 1.70 -2.34 7.20
N VAL A 150 0.57 -1.82 6.72
CA VAL A 150 -0.29 -0.97 7.55
C VAL A 150 -1.04 -1.77 8.62
N PRO A 151 -1.27 -1.21 9.82
CA PRO A 151 -2.00 -1.91 10.88
C PRO A 151 -3.49 -2.12 10.57
N THR A 152 -4.02 -1.47 9.54
CA THR A 152 -5.37 -1.66 9.02
C THR A 152 -5.48 -2.80 7.98
N LEU A 153 -4.40 -3.54 7.71
CA LEU A 153 -4.45 -4.66 6.77
C LEU A 153 -5.48 -5.74 7.18
N PRO A 154 -5.67 -6.08 8.47
CA PRO A 154 -6.75 -6.98 8.87
C PRO A 154 -8.14 -6.51 8.41
N THR A 155 -8.43 -5.22 8.52
CA THR A 155 -9.67 -4.61 8.02
C THR A 155 -9.86 -4.84 6.52
N VAL A 156 -8.83 -4.53 5.72
CA VAL A 156 -8.90 -4.62 4.26
C VAL A 156 -9.05 -6.08 3.81
N LEU A 157 -8.27 -6.98 4.39
CA LEU A 157 -8.29 -8.40 4.02
C LEU A 157 -9.59 -9.09 4.50
N ASN A 158 -10.11 -8.76 5.68
CA ASN A 158 -11.41 -9.26 6.12
C ASN A 158 -12.54 -8.79 5.20
N ALA A 159 -12.53 -7.51 4.79
CA ALA A 159 -13.50 -7.00 3.83
C ALA A 159 -13.45 -7.78 2.49
N LEU A 160 -12.28 -8.24 2.09
CA LEU A 160 -12.07 -9.15 0.95
C LEU A 160 -12.40 -10.62 1.25
N GLY A 161 -12.76 -10.98 2.48
CA GLY A 161 -13.09 -12.36 2.90
C GLY A 161 -11.87 -13.27 3.07
N TYR A 162 -10.69 -12.72 3.32
CA TYR A 162 -9.50 -13.47 3.73
C TYR A 162 -9.50 -13.68 5.23
N ALA A 163 -8.97 -14.83 5.67
CA ALA A 163 -8.83 -15.20 7.08
C ALA A 163 -7.36 -15.30 7.51
N TYR A 164 -6.44 -15.40 6.54
CA TYR A 164 -5.03 -15.68 6.77
C TYR A 164 -4.16 -14.67 6.02
N THR A 165 -3.02 -14.32 6.61
CA THR A 165 -1.96 -13.57 5.91
C THR A 165 -0.58 -14.03 6.36
N ALA A 166 0.40 -13.99 5.47
CA ALA A 166 1.79 -14.21 5.81
C ALA A 166 2.66 -13.07 5.30
N LEU A 167 3.60 -12.63 6.14
CA LEU A 167 4.51 -11.52 5.90
C LEU A 167 5.95 -11.96 6.12
N SER A 168 6.90 -11.25 5.52
CA SER A 168 8.31 -11.47 5.80
C SER A 168 8.99 -10.24 6.37
N ARG A 169 8.77 -9.08 5.78
CA ARG A 169 9.48 -7.85 6.13
C ARG A 169 8.70 -7.04 7.14
N ILE A 170 9.20 -7.06 8.38
CA ILE A 170 8.71 -6.24 9.48
C ILE A 170 9.86 -5.42 10.05
N ASP A 171 9.58 -4.33 10.74
CA ASP A 171 10.62 -3.48 11.31
C ASP A 171 11.55 -4.26 12.24
N GLY A 172 12.85 -4.02 12.07
CA GLY A 172 13.93 -4.66 12.83
C GLY A 172 14.26 -6.09 12.45
N CYS A 173 13.62 -6.70 11.45
CA CYS A 173 13.96 -8.04 11.00
C CYS A 173 15.28 -8.04 10.21
N PHE A 174 15.94 -9.20 10.20
CA PHE A 174 17.11 -9.42 9.36
C PHE A 174 16.67 -9.79 7.95
N TYR A 175 17.04 -8.94 7.01
CA TYR A 175 16.92 -9.23 5.58
C TYR A 175 18.15 -8.66 4.88
N PRO A 176 18.67 -9.28 3.81
CA PRO A 176 19.73 -8.69 3.02
C PRO A 176 19.33 -7.27 2.60
N GLY A 177 20.07 -6.27 3.04
CA GLY A 177 19.75 -4.86 2.79
C GLY A 177 19.27 -4.04 3.98
N THR A 178 19.01 -4.62 5.14
CA THR A 178 18.48 -3.85 6.28
C THR A 178 19.54 -3.35 7.25
N ASP A 179 20.29 -4.23 7.86
CA ASP A 179 21.31 -3.86 8.82
C ASP A 179 22.64 -4.56 8.48
N TYR A 180 23.27 -4.12 7.40
CA TYR A 180 24.55 -4.68 6.97
C TYR A 180 25.68 -4.44 7.93
N ALA A 181 25.53 -3.47 8.83
CA ALA A 181 26.66 -3.08 9.65
C ALA A 181 26.91 -4.03 10.81
N ASP A 182 25.87 -4.67 11.36
CA ASP A 182 26.04 -5.54 12.51
C ASP A 182 24.91 -6.59 12.65
N PRO A 183 25.17 -7.86 12.24
CA PRO A 183 24.22 -8.96 12.47
C PRO A 183 23.88 -9.18 13.95
N ARG A 184 24.70 -8.66 14.89
CA ARG A 184 24.46 -8.77 16.34
C ARG A 184 23.30 -7.87 16.79
N LEU A 185 22.93 -6.85 15.99
CA LEU A 185 21.79 -5.96 16.26
C LEU A 185 20.45 -6.58 15.85
N PHE A 186 20.44 -7.82 15.38
CA PHE A 186 19.20 -8.50 15.00
C PHE A 186 18.65 -9.37 16.15
N PRO A 187 17.34 -9.30 16.47
CA PRO A 187 16.38 -8.26 16.05
C PRO A 187 16.73 -6.92 16.69
N ARG A 188 16.43 -5.83 15.96
CA ARG A 188 16.75 -4.48 16.41
C ARG A 188 15.93 -4.12 17.67
N PRO A 189 16.57 -3.57 18.74
CA PRO A 189 15.86 -3.18 19.95
C PRO A 189 14.67 -2.23 19.70
N GLY A 190 13.54 -2.47 20.38
CA GLY A 190 12.32 -1.70 20.24
C GLY A 190 11.49 -1.99 18.98
N SER A 191 11.89 -2.98 18.18
CA SER A 191 11.22 -3.34 16.94
C SER A 191 10.13 -4.40 17.12
N SER A 192 9.26 -4.52 16.12
CA SER A 192 8.28 -5.62 16.03
C SER A 192 8.96 -6.99 15.96
N ALA A 193 10.11 -7.08 15.27
CA ALA A 193 10.88 -8.32 15.20
C ALA A 193 11.44 -8.73 16.58
N GLU A 194 11.84 -7.78 17.43
CA GLU A 194 12.25 -8.09 18.80
C GLU A 194 11.07 -8.62 19.62
N LEU A 195 9.94 -7.92 19.58
CA LEU A 195 8.71 -8.35 20.26
C LEU A 195 8.32 -9.79 19.89
N LEU A 196 8.27 -10.10 18.60
CA LEU A 196 7.90 -11.45 18.16
C LEU A 196 8.94 -12.51 18.51
N ARG A 197 10.23 -12.23 18.27
CA ARG A 197 11.29 -13.22 18.40
C ARG A 197 11.79 -13.44 19.81
N ARG A 198 11.97 -12.37 20.62
CA ARG A 198 12.56 -12.43 21.95
C ARG A 198 11.53 -12.48 23.06
N ASP A 199 10.53 -11.60 23.00
CA ASP A 199 9.58 -11.43 24.10
C ASP A 199 8.47 -12.47 24.02
N LEU A 200 7.77 -12.55 22.89
CA LEU A 200 6.67 -13.47 22.69
C LEU A 200 7.10 -14.86 22.20
N LYS A 201 8.26 -14.95 21.55
CA LYS A 201 8.79 -16.18 20.95
C LYS A 201 7.74 -16.86 20.07
N THR A 202 7.21 -16.11 19.10
CA THR A 202 6.19 -16.59 18.18
C THR A 202 6.40 -16.07 16.78
N ASP A 203 6.10 -16.90 15.78
CA ASP A 203 5.98 -16.56 14.36
C ASP A 203 4.53 -16.58 13.89
N ASP A 204 3.60 -17.13 14.72
CA ASP A 204 2.17 -17.10 14.47
C ASP A 204 1.44 -16.27 15.55
N PHE A 205 0.48 -15.47 15.12
CA PHE A 205 -0.32 -14.64 16.02
C PHE A 205 -1.66 -14.26 15.38
N VAL A 206 -2.62 -13.87 16.19
CA VAL A 206 -3.85 -13.24 15.73
C VAL A 206 -3.59 -11.74 15.62
N TRP A 207 -3.56 -11.23 14.40
CA TRP A 207 -3.37 -9.81 14.16
C TRP A 207 -4.71 -9.08 14.19
N ARG A 208 -4.84 -8.14 15.13
CA ARG A 208 -6.03 -7.31 15.29
C ARG A 208 -5.79 -5.92 14.70
N GLY A 209 -6.69 -5.51 13.80
CA GLY A 209 -6.73 -4.15 13.28
C GLY A 209 -7.36 -3.17 14.28
N PRO A 210 -7.18 -1.84 14.07
CA PRO A 210 -7.74 -0.80 14.95
C PRO A 210 -9.28 -0.81 15.07
N ASP A 211 -9.96 -1.42 14.12
CA ASP A 211 -11.42 -1.58 14.08
C ASP A 211 -11.90 -2.92 14.68
N GLY A 212 -11.00 -3.70 15.25
CA GLY A 212 -11.29 -5.02 15.82
C GLY A 212 -11.30 -6.19 14.82
N SER A 213 -11.10 -5.94 13.53
CA SER A 213 -10.92 -6.98 12.51
C SER A 213 -9.73 -7.87 12.84
N LYS A 214 -9.85 -9.20 12.63
CA LYS A 214 -8.81 -10.16 13.02
C LYS A 214 -8.40 -11.05 11.86
N LEU A 215 -7.10 -11.33 11.77
CA LEU A 215 -6.51 -12.31 10.85
C LEU A 215 -5.54 -13.21 11.60
N LEU A 216 -5.49 -14.49 11.22
CA LEU A 216 -4.37 -15.34 11.60
C LEU A 216 -3.18 -14.99 10.72
N CYS A 217 -2.10 -14.53 11.34
CA CYS A 217 -0.91 -14.04 10.67
C CYS A 217 0.29 -14.93 10.97
N HIS A 218 1.10 -15.21 9.95
CA HIS A 218 2.41 -15.83 10.07
C HIS A 218 3.51 -14.84 9.66
N TRP A 219 4.55 -14.72 10.44
CA TRP A 219 5.75 -13.99 10.09
C TRP A 219 6.86 -14.98 9.68
N ASN A 220 7.42 -14.82 8.49
CA ASN A 220 8.59 -15.58 8.03
C ASN A 220 9.88 -14.98 8.62
N PRO A 221 10.42 -15.47 9.74
CA PRO A 221 11.48 -14.78 10.49
C PRO A 221 12.85 -14.79 9.78
N TYR A 222 13.03 -15.68 8.82
CA TYR A 222 14.32 -15.86 8.14
C TYR A 222 14.30 -15.54 6.64
N THR A 223 13.18 -15.37 6.02
CA THR A 223 12.91 -14.99 4.64
C THR A 223 11.87 -15.93 3.98
N TYR A 224 11.23 -15.46 2.95
CA TYR A 224 10.29 -16.27 2.15
C TYR A 224 10.96 -17.33 1.25
N GLY A 225 12.29 -17.42 1.24
CA GLY A 225 13.08 -18.44 0.54
C GLY A 225 13.88 -19.34 1.46
N GLN A 226 13.54 -19.47 2.75
CA GLN A 226 14.31 -20.23 3.73
C GLN A 226 14.57 -21.68 3.28
N GLY A 227 13.58 -22.34 2.70
CA GLY A 227 13.65 -23.74 2.25
C GLY A 227 14.28 -23.95 0.87
N ASP A 228 14.54 -22.91 0.08
CA ASP A 228 15.01 -23.04 -1.32
C ASP A 228 16.30 -23.83 -1.51
N THR A 229 17.12 -23.93 -0.48
CA THR A 229 18.40 -24.64 -0.54
C THR A 229 18.34 -26.06 0.00
N ILE A 230 17.15 -26.63 0.23
CA ILE A 230 17.02 -27.98 0.81
C ILE A 230 17.66 -29.08 -0.06
N ALA A 231 17.40 -29.06 -1.35
CA ALA A 231 17.83 -30.11 -2.28
C ALA A 231 19.26 -29.93 -2.81
N ALA A 232 19.80 -28.72 -2.76
CA ALA A 232 21.08 -28.42 -3.39
C ALA A 232 21.91 -27.40 -2.61
N ALA A 233 23.22 -27.56 -2.65
CA ALA A 233 24.18 -26.57 -2.18
C ALA A 233 24.46 -25.55 -3.28
N ALA A 234 23.44 -24.83 -3.76
CA ALA A 234 23.73 -23.75 -4.68
C ALA A 234 24.07 -22.48 -3.90
N PRO A 235 25.09 -21.72 -4.30
CA PRO A 235 25.13 -20.34 -3.93
C PRO A 235 23.92 -19.66 -4.55
N VAL A 236 23.25 -18.90 -3.75
CA VAL A 236 22.19 -17.96 -4.04
C VAL A 236 21.72 -17.97 -5.51
N ARG A 237 20.53 -18.47 -5.76
CA ARG A 237 19.79 -18.23 -7.01
C ARG A 237 19.33 -16.75 -7.02
N MET A 238 20.25 -15.81 -6.83
CA MET A 238 19.92 -14.40 -7.03
C MET A 238 19.61 -14.19 -8.52
N MET A 239 18.44 -13.69 -8.81
CA MET A 239 17.96 -13.33 -10.14
C MET A 239 17.96 -14.50 -11.17
N GLY A 240 17.76 -15.73 -10.68
CA GLY A 240 17.57 -16.92 -11.55
C GLY A 240 18.83 -17.38 -12.29
N VAL A 241 20.03 -17.00 -11.89
CA VAL A 241 21.28 -17.60 -12.38
C VAL A 241 21.66 -18.72 -11.43
N THR A 242 21.62 -19.97 -11.93
CA THR A 242 22.03 -21.16 -11.18
C THR A 242 23.50 -21.38 -11.43
N PHE A 243 24.36 -21.07 -10.45
CA PHE A 243 25.76 -21.49 -10.50
C PHE A 243 25.91 -22.82 -9.76
N GLY A 244 26.36 -23.85 -10.47
CA GLY A 244 26.85 -25.09 -9.91
C GLY A 244 25.86 -25.85 -9.01
N PHE A 245 24.88 -26.54 -9.59
CA PHE A 245 23.96 -27.39 -8.85
C PHE A 245 24.65 -28.67 -8.38
N ARG A 246 24.87 -28.84 -7.09
CA ARG A 246 25.25 -30.12 -6.46
C ARG A 246 24.11 -30.62 -5.61
N ALA A 247 23.51 -31.74 -5.99
CA ALA A 247 22.52 -32.42 -5.15
C ALA A 247 23.09 -32.74 -3.76
N ARG A 248 22.31 -32.55 -2.71
CA ARG A 248 22.69 -32.90 -1.35
C ARG A 248 22.50 -34.41 -1.14
N SER A 249 23.45 -35.02 -0.42
CA SER A 249 23.20 -36.35 0.14
C SER A 249 22.13 -36.28 1.22
N ILE A 250 21.47 -37.40 1.49
CA ILE A 250 20.41 -37.47 2.53
C ILE A 250 20.92 -37.02 3.91
N LYS A 251 22.16 -37.33 4.30
CA LYS A 251 22.80 -36.81 5.51
C LYS A 251 22.88 -35.29 5.54
N LYS A 252 23.15 -34.62 4.43
CA LYS A 252 23.22 -33.17 4.33
C LYS A 252 21.80 -32.58 4.32
N VAL A 253 20.83 -33.25 3.74
CA VAL A 253 19.40 -32.86 3.80
C VAL A 253 18.92 -32.94 5.26
N ALA A 254 19.19 -34.04 5.97
CA ALA A 254 18.85 -34.18 7.39
C ALA A 254 19.42 -33.05 8.25
N LYS A 255 20.73 -32.77 8.14
CA LYS A 255 21.35 -31.63 8.83
C LYS A 255 20.70 -30.29 8.49
N LYS A 256 20.24 -30.11 7.24
CA LYS A 256 19.58 -28.88 6.83
C LYS A 256 18.17 -28.76 7.45
N ILE A 257 17.43 -29.85 7.51
CA ILE A 257 16.12 -29.91 8.18
C ILE A 257 16.26 -29.67 9.68
N GLU A 258 17.24 -30.30 10.34
CA GLU A 258 17.58 -30.02 11.74
C GLU A 258 17.89 -28.53 11.97
N SER A 259 18.64 -27.89 11.05
CA SER A 259 18.92 -26.46 11.12
C SER A 259 17.64 -25.62 11.04
N TYR A 260 16.75 -25.95 10.11
CA TYR A 260 15.46 -25.21 9.98
C TYR A 260 14.62 -25.38 11.26
N VAL A 261 14.52 -26.61 11.78
CA VAL A 261 13.78 -26.85 13.01
C VAL A 261 14.42 -26.16 14.22
N LYS A 262 15.76 -26.14 14.32
CA LYS A 262 16.49 -25.39 15.35
C LYS A 262 16.15 -23.90 15.32
N ASP A 263 15.98 -23.33 14.13
CA ASP A 263 15.68 -21.93 13.95
C ASP A 263 14.20 -21.62 14.24
N LEU A 264 13.27 -22.49 13.82
CA LEU A 264 11.82 -22.25 13.86
C LEU A 264 11.15 -22.76 15.16
N ALA A 265 11.58 -23.91 15.70
CA ALA A 265 10.92 -24.50 16.88
C ALA A 265 10.85 -23.58 18.11
N PRO A 266 11.82 -22.69 18.38
CA PRO A 266 11.71 -21.72 19.48
C PRO A 266 10.58 -20.70 19.31
N LEU A 267 10.08 -20.51 18.08
CA LEU A 267 9.01 -19.56 17.75
C LEU A 267 7.65 -20.26 17.57
N ALA A 268 7.66 -21.54 17.19
CA ALA A 268 6.42 -22.30 16.94
C ALA A 268 5.65 -22.56 18.24
N LYS A 269 4.39 -22.10 18.32
CA LYS A 269 3.47 -22.38 19.42
C LYS A 269 2.67 -23.67 19.23
N THR A 270 2.81 -24.31 18.06
CA THR A 270 2.13 -25.53 17.64
C THR A 270 3.16 -26.57 17.18
N PRO A 271 2.77 -27.81 16.95
CA PRO A 271 3.66 -28.81 16.35
C PRO A 271 4.11 -28.50 14.92
N TYR A 272 3.48 -27.53 14.28
CA TYR A 272 3.64 -27.21 12.87
C TYR A 272 4.61 -26.05 12.68
N MET A 273 5.50 -26.16 11.72
CA MET A 273 6.47 -25.13 11.34
C MET A 273 6.41 -24.91 9.83
N LEU A 274 6.35 -23.66 9.39
CA LEU A 274 6.38 -23.30 7.99
C LEU A 274 7.82 -23.03 7.54
N CYS A 275 8.23 -23.68 6.45
CA CYS A 275 9.50 -23.40 5.78
C CYS A 275 9.18 -22.97 4.34
N PRO A 276 9.07 -21.67 4.06
CA PRO A 276 8.72 -21.18 2.74
C PRO A 276 9.87 -21.41 1.75
N MET A 277 9.50 -21.70 0.51
CA MET A 277 10.40 -21.89 -0.63
C MET A 277 9.89 -21.01 -1.77
N GLY A 278 10.36 -19.79 -1.89
CA GLY A 278 9.75 -18.85 -2.84
C GLY A 278 10.58 -17.60 -3.09
N LEU A 279 11.92 -17.70 -3.10
CA LEU A 279 12.77 -16.55 -3.44
C LEU A 279 12.53 -16.12 -4.89
N ASP A 280 12.86 -14.86 -5.19
CA ASP A 280 12.61 -14.17 -6.45
C ASP A 280 12.91 -15.02 -7.68
N PHE A 281 11.88 -15.29 -8.48
CA PHE A 281 11.97 -16.04 -9.73
C PHE A 281 12.62 -17.42 -9.62
N ASN A 282 12.65 -18.03 -8.44
CA ASN A 282 13.08 -19.40 -8.27
C ASN A 282 12.02 -20.38 -8.85
N GLY A 283 12.49 -21.35 -9.64
CA GLY A 283 11.64 -22.43 -10.13
C GLY A 283 11.44 -23.52 -9.08
N PRO A 284 10.49 -24.42 -9.28
CA PRO A 284 10.28 -25.57 -8.41
C PRO A 284 11.55 -26.41 -8.27
N VAL A 285 11.72 -26.99 -7.08
CA VAL A 285 12.83 -27.89 -6.79
C VAL A 285 12.56 -29.24 -7.47
N PRO A 286 13.39 -29.66 -8.43
CA PRO A 286 13.19 -30.93 -9.10
C PRO A 286 13.22 -32.12 -8.14
N GLY A 287 12.25 -33.04 -8.22
CA GLY A 287 12.20 -34.25 -7.40
C GLY A 287 12.03 -33.97 -5.90
N LEU A 288 11.46 -32.84 -5.47
CA LEU A 288 11.27 -32.51 -4.07
C LEU A 288 10.55 -33.62 -3.30
N LEU A 289 9.44 -34.15 -3.83
CA LEU A 289 8.68 -35.19 -3.13
C LEU A 289 9.51 -36.45 -2.90
N SER A 290 10.22 -36.94 -3.90
CA SER A 290 11.09 -38.10 -3.74
C SER A 290 12.18 -37.87 -2.67
N LEU A 291 12.65 -36.62 -2.52
CA LEU A 291 13.62 -36.25 -1.50
C LEU A 291 12.98 -36.27 -0.09
N LEU A 292 11.77 -35.72 0.05
CA LEU A 292 11.02 -35.68 1.30
C LEU A 292 10.57 -37.09 1.72
N ASP A 293 10.07 -37.90 0.77
CA ASP A 293 9.69 -39.31 1.01
C ASP A 293 10.92 -40.13 1.48
N LYS A 294 12.08 -39.90 0.88
CA LYS A 294 13.33 -40.55 1.30
C LYS A 294 13.71 -40.14 2.72
N TYR A 295 13.60 -38.84 3.05
CA TYR A 295 13.85 -38.35 4.41
C TYR A 295 12.88 -38.97 5.41
N ASN A 296 11.60 -38.99 5.11
CA ASN A 296 10.58 -39.56 6.00
C ASN A 296 10.78 -41.07 6.23
N ARG A 297 11.24 -41.80 5.24
CA ARG A 297 11.53 -43.23 5.36
C ARG A 297 12.83 -43.49 6.16
N GLU A 298 13.89 -42.75 5.91
CA GLU A 298 15.24 -43.07 6.42
C GLU A 298 15.63 -42.28 7.69
N VAL A 299 15.03 -41.12 7.93
CA VAL A 299 15.47 -40.19 9.00
C VAL A 299 14.37 -39.87 10.01
N TYR A 300 13.11 -39.74 9.55
CA TYR A 300 11.99 -39.41 10.45
C TYR A 300 11.83 -40.37 11.63
N PRO A 301 11.94 -41.73 11.50
CA PRO A 301 11.76 -42.63 12.62
C PRO A 301 12.69 -42.33 13.81
N GLU A 302 13.87 -41.82 13.56
CA GLU A 302 14.84 -41.45 14.59
C GLU A 302 14.72 -40.00 15.04
N SER A 303 14.48 -39.07 14.10
CA SER A 303 14.46 -37.64 14.36
C SER A 303 13.15 -37.14 14.97
N GLY A 304 12.04 -37.85 14.74
CA GLY A 304 10.69 -37.43 15.11
C GLY A 304 10.19 -36.17 14.34
N ILE A 305 10.91 -35.73 13.29
CA ILE A 305 10.57 -34.58 12.46
C ILE A 305 10.00 -35.09 11.15
N TYR A 306 8.68 -34.97 10.98
CA TYR A 306 8.02 -35.29 9.72
C TYR A 306 8.06 -34.10 8.77
N VAL A 307 8.28 -34.35 7.49
CA VAL A 307 8.37 -33.30 6.45
C VAL A 307 7.44 -33.55 5.29
N LEU A 308 6.79 -32.51 4.75
CA LEU A 308 5.93 -32.62 3.60
C LEU A 308 5.94 -31.37 2.74
N ASN A 309 5.57 -31.52 1.45
CA ASN A 309 5.23 -30.40 0.57
C ASN A 309 3.71 -30.14 0.70
N ALA A 310 3.33 -28.94 1.11
CA ALA A 310 1.95 -28.53 1.33
C ALA A 310 1.70 -27.09 0.89
N GLY A 311 0.44 -26.74 0.68
CA GLY A 311 0.06 -25.35 0.48
C GLY A 311 0.24 -24.55 1.77
N MET A 312 0.54 -23.27 1.64
CA MET A 312 0.64 -22.38 2.81
C MET A 312 -0.70 -22.29 3.56
N ASP A 313 -1.83 -22.39 2.86
CA ASP A 313 -3.15 -22.42 3.46
C ASP A 313 -3.42 -23.73 4.24
N ASP A 314 -2.82 -24.87 3.86
CA ASP A 314 -2.87 -26.11 4.66
C ASP A 314 -2.14 -25.92 6.02
N TYR A 315 -1.03 -25.19 6.02
CA TYR A 315 -0.35 -24.78 7.27
C TYR A 315 -1.27 -23.96 8.16
N PHE A 316 -1.87 -22.89 7.62
CA PHE A 316 -2.79 -22.06 8.38
C PHE A 316 -4.02 -22.82 8.90
N ASP A 317 -4.55 -23.77 8.13
CA ASP A 317 -5.65 -24.62 8.56
C ASP A 317 -5.26 -25.48 9.78
N LEU A 318 -4.03 -26.04 9.80
CA LEU A 318 -3.49 -26.77 10.94
C LEU A 318 -3.28 -25.86 12.16
N VAL A 319 -2.60 -24.71 11.97
CA VAL A 319 -2.31 -23.76 13.06
C VAL A 319 -3.61 -23.18 13.65
N SER A 320 -4.63 -22.95 12.82
CA SER A 320 -5.93 -22.44 13.28
C SER A 320 -6.65 -23.35 14.26
N CYS A 321 -6.31 -24.65 14.30
CA CYS A 321 -6.82 -25.57 15.31
C CYS A 321 -6.26 -25.28 16.73
N HIS A 322 -5.24 -24.46 16.82
CA HIS A 322 -4.58 -24.06 18.07
C HIS A 322 -4.60 -22.54 18.28
N ILE A 323 -5.57 -21.84 17.72
CA ILE A 323 -5.66 -20.37 17.75
C ILE A 323 -5.68 -19.81 19.17
N ASP A 324 -6.20 -20.56 20.13
CA ASP A 324 -6.24 -20.25 21.55
C ASP A 324 -4.86 -20.17 22.22
N LYS A 325 -3.84 -20.79 21.62
CA LYS A 325 -2.44 -20.73 22.10
C LYS A 325 -1.66 -19.55 21.55
N LEU A 326 -2.22 -18.83 20.57
CA LEU A 326 -1.54 -17.74 19.88
C LEU A 326 -1.81 -16.40 20.55
N PRO A 327 -0.81 -15.51 20.64
CA PRO A 327 -1.04 -14.17 21.13
C PRO A 327 -1.92 -13.38 20.16
N GLU A 328 -2.79 -12.53 20.69
CA GLU A 328 -3.51 -11.50 19.92
C GLU A 328 -2.73 -10.20 20.01
N LEU A 329 -2.43 -9.58 18.86
CA LEU A 329 -1.57 -8.41 18.78
C LEU A 329 -2.22 -7.33 17.93
N GLU A 330 -2.17 -6.09 18.44
CA GLU A 330 -2.42 -4.88 17.68
C GLU A 330 -1.08 -4.20 17.43
N ILE A 331 -0.55 -4.32 16.21
CA ILE A 331 0.83 -3.97 15.89
C ILE A 331 0.91 -3.25 14.54
N ASP A 332 1.78 -2.23 14.46
CA ASP A 332 2.13 -1.51 13.25
C ASP A 332 3.51 -1.95 12.75
N PHE A 333 3.53 -2.71 11.67
CA PHE A 333 4.76 -3.20 11.02
C PHE A 333 5.41 -2.18 10.09
N ASN A 334 4.83 -1.00 9.93
CA ASN A 334 5.38 0.09 9.15
C ASN A 334 6.11 1.10 10.11
N PRO A 335 7.26 1.67 9.70
CA PRO A 335 7.97 1.41 8.46
C PRO A 335 8.99 0.28 8.61
N TYR A 336 9.19 -0.50 7.55
CA TYR A 336 10.33 -1.39 7.43
C TYR A 336 11.48 -0.68 6.68
N TRP A 337 11.23 -0.24 5.46
CA TRP A 337 12.13 0.58 4.66
C TRP A 337 11.49 1.95 4.35
N THR A 338 11.88 2.97 5.08
CA THR A 338 11.27 4.31 4.94
C THR A 338 11.64 5.01 3.64
N GLY A 339 12.77 4.67 3.04
CA GLY A 339 13.25 5.29 1.81
C GLY A 339 12.32 5.08 0.62
N PHE A 340 11.74 3.92 0.45
CA PHE A 340 10.82 3.61 -0.64
C PHE A 340 9.56 4.47 -0.61
N TYR A 341 9.03 4.69 0.58
CA TYR A 341 7.84 5.53 0.75
C TYR A 341 8.11 7.01 0.51
N SER A 342 9.36 7.43 0.64
CA SER A 342 9.83 8.80 0.35
C SER A 342 10.32 8.98 -1.08
N ALA A 343 10.64 7.88 -1.80
CA ALA A 343 11.14 7.94 -3.17
C ALA A 343 10.02 8.25 -4.16
N ARG A 344 10.34 8.98 -5.23
CA ARG A 344 9.45 9.21 -6.36
C ARG A 344 8.00 9.65 -5.97
N PRO A 345 7.81 10.76 -5.23
CA PRO A 345 6.47 11.26 -4.93
C PRO A 345 5.63 11.55 -6.19
N ASP A 346 6.27 11.90 -7.31
CA ASP A 346 5.64 12.11 -8.61
C ASP A 346 4.88 10.86 -9.12
N VAL A 347 5.45 9.67 -8.95
CA VAL A 347 4.81 8.40 -9.35
C VAL A 347 3.58 8.14 -8.48
N LYS A 348 3.71 8.32 -7.17
CA LYS A 348 2.63 8.09 -6.20
C LYS A 348 1.44 9.01 -6.45
N GLN A 349 1.69 10.31 -6.66
CA GLN A 349 0.64 11.28 -6.97
C GLN A 349 -0.04 10.96 -8.30
N ARG A 350 0.70 10.57 -9.32
CA ARG A 350 0.14 10.18 -10.62
C ARG A 350 -0.74 8.95 -10.52
N CYS A 351 -0.29 7.89 -9.80
CA CYS A 351 -1.10 6.70 -9.58
C CYS A 351 -2.39 7.03 -8.84
N LYS A 352 -2.31 7.85 -7.79
CA LYS A 352 -3.49 8.28 -7.04
C LYS A 352 -4.46 9.08 -7.93
N LYS A 353 -3.98 10.03 -8.70
CA LYS A 353 -4.81 10.83 -9.61
C LYS A 353 -5.56 9.93 -10.60
N ILE A 354 -4.89 8.94 -11.19
CA ILE A 354 -5.52 7.97 -12.10
C ILE A 354 -6.65 7.22 -11.40
N VAL A 355 -6.43 6.76 -10.16
CA VAL A 355 -7.46 6.06 -9.38
C VAL A 355 -8.64 6.99 -9.07
N ASP A 356 -8.38 8.21 -8.64
CA ASP A 356 -9.44 9.18 -8.31
C ASP A 356 -10.30 9.52 -9.56
N ASP A 357 -9.66 9.72 -10.71
CA ASP A 357 -10.35 9.93 -11.97
C ASP A 357 -11.20 8.71 -12.39
N LEU A 358 -10.66 7.49 -12.26
CA LEU A 358 -11.39 6.25 -12.54
C LEU A 358 -12.65 6.12 -11.68
N LEU A 359 -12.53 6.34 -10.37
CA LEU A 359 -13.66 6.23 -9.44
C LEU A 359 -14.76 7.25 -9.76
N ARG A 360 -14.39 8.46 -10.12
CA ARG A 360 -15.35 9.50 -10.55
C ARG A 360 -16.04 9.14 -11.86
N ILE A 361 -15.30 8.67 -12.85
CA ILE A 361 -15.86 8.26 -14.14
C ILE A 361 -16.79 7.06 -13.96
N GLU A 362 -16.38 6.04 -13.21
CA GLU A 362 -17.20 4.87 -12.93
C GLU A 362 -18.52 5.22 -12.23
N SER A 363 -18.47 6.14 -11.25
CA SER A 363 -19.69 6.57 -10.55
C SER A 363 -20.65 7.33 -11.48
N ALA A 364 -20.16 8.19 -12.34
CA ALA A 364 -20.95 8.88 -13.34
C ALA A 364 -21.59 7.90 -14.34
N LEU A 365 -20.81 6.94 -14.85
CA LEU A 365 -21.27 5.92 -15.78
C LEU A 365 -22.23 4.90 -15.14
N ALA A 366 -22.09 4.60 -13.84
CA ALA A 366 -23.00 3.73 -13.11
C ALA A 366 -24.43 4.30 -13.03
N LEU A 367 -24.54 5.62 -13.04
CA LEU A 367 -25.80 6.35 -12.94
C LEU A 367 -26.35 6.84 -14.29
N ALA A 368 -25.60 6.70 -15.36
CA ALA A 368 -25.96 7.16 -16.70
C ALA A 368 -27.24 6.48 -17.22
N LYS A 369 -28.08 7.26 -17.90
CA LYS A 369 -29.35 6.76 -18.51
C LYS A 369 -29.11 5.89 -19.74
N ASP A 370 -28.11 6.21 -20.56
CA ASP A 370 -27.70 5.38 -21.68
C ASP A 370 -26.78 4.25 -21.18
N GLU A 371 -27.39 3.14 -20.81
CA GLU A 371 -26.68 1.97 -20.26
C GLU A 371 -25.72 1.33 -21.26
N LYS A 372 -26.03 1.37 -22.55
CA LYS A 372 -25.21 0.78 -23.61
C LYS A 372 -23.92 1.57 -23.75
N GLN A 373 -24.02 2.90 -23.96
CA GLN A 373 -22.84 3.76 -24.08
C GLN A 373 -22.00 3.74 -22.80
N ALA A 374 -22.64 3.77 -21.63
CA ALA A 374 -21.92 3.65 -20.35
C ALA A 374 -21.16 2.32 -20.22
N SER A 375 -21.75 1.20 -20.67
CA SER A 375 -21.10 -0.11 -20.64
C SER A 375 -19.92 -0.19 -21.63
N ASP A 376 -20.03 0.47 -22.79
CA ASP A 376 -18.95 0.56 -23.76
C ASP A 376 -17.76 1.32 -23.16
N LEU A 377 -18.00 2.48 -22.55
CA LEU A 377 -16.97 3.28 -21.89
C LEU A 377 -16.33 2.55 -20.69
N LEU A 378 -17.12 1.83 -19.89
CA LEU A 378 -16.57 1.02 -18.80
C LEU A 378 -15.63 -0.09 -19.31
N ARG A 379 -15.94 -0.71 -20.47
CA ARG A 379 -15.04 -1.68 -21.10
C ARG A 379 -13.72 -1.05 -21.54
N GLU A 380 -13.74 0.20 -21.98
CA GLU A 380 -12.51 0.92 -22.32
C GLU A 380 -11.64 1.29 -21.10
N LEU A 381 -12.25 1.40 -19.91
CA LEU A 381 -11.51 1.61 -18.66
C LEU A 381 -10.89 0.33 -18.08
N ALA A 382 -11.30 -0.86 -18.51
CA ALA A 382 -10.76 -2.10 -17.96
C ALA A 382 -9.22 -2.23 -18.12
N PRO A 383 -8.58 -1.90 -19.26
CA PRO A 383 -7.11 -1.88 -19.37
C PRO A 383 -6.43 -0.83 -18.47
N VAL A 384 -7.13 0.27 -18.14
CA VAL A 384 -6.63 1.30 -17.23
C VAL A 384 -6.57 0.72 -15.82
N TRP A 385 -7.63 0.04 -15.37
CA TRP A 385 -7.62 -0.68 -14.09
C TRP A 385 -6.52 -1.76 -14.04
N GLU A 386 -6.30 -2.51 -15.12
CA GLU A 386 -5.18 -3.46 -15.18
C GLU A 386 -3.82 -2.76 -14.99
N THR A 387 -3.64 -1.58 -15.56
CA THR A 387 -2.44 -0.77 -15.35
C THR A 387 -2.30 -0.32 -13.89
N VAL A 388 -3.39 0.13 -13.26
CA VAL A 388 -3.41 0.57 -11.87
C VAL A 388 -3.04 -0.57 -10.91
N VAL A 389 -3.65 -1.75 -11.07
CA VAL A 389 -3.38 -2.87 -10.16
C VAL A 389 -1.96 -3.40 -10.30
N VAL A 390 -1.37 -3.33 -11.48
CA VAL A 390 0.08 -3.60 -11.63
C VAL A 390 0.92 -2.47 -11.05
N ALA A 391 0.47 -1.21 -11.18
CA ALA A 391 1.17 -0.07 -10.59
C ALA A 391 1.10 -0.06 -9.05
N ASN A 392 0.14 -0.73 -8.43
CA ASN A 392 0.09 -0.92 -6.97
C ASN A 392 1.21 -1.83 -6.44
N HIS A 393 1.89 -2.58 -7.30
CA HIS A 393 2.99 -3.47 -6.88
C HIS A 393 4.07 -2.69 -6.11
N HIS A 394 4.64 -3.35 -5.09
CA HIS A 394 5.61 -2.74 -4.19
C HIS A 394 6.89 -2.22 -4.87
N ASP A 395 7.23 -2.67 -6.09
CA ASP A 395 8.34 -2.12 -6.87
C ASP A 395 7.94 -1.05 -7.88
N PHE A 396 6.65 -0.85 -8.16
CA PHE A 396 6.22 0.18 -9.10
C PHE A 396 5.86 1.48 -8.36
N ILE A 397 4.82 1.46 -7.52
CA ILE A 397 4.32 2.67 -6.85
C ILE A 397 5.33 3.26 -5.87
N THR A 398 6.16 2.44 -5.29
CA THR A 398 7.25 2.85 -4.41
C THR A 398 8.40 3.55 -5.15
N GLY A 399 8.48 3.37 -6.49
CA GLY A 399 9.47 4.02 -7.33
C GLY A 399 10.85 3.36 -7.30
N THR A 400 10.91 2.05 -7.02
CA THR A 400 12.18 1.30 -6.88
C THR A 400 12.80 0.91 -8.22
N SER A 401 12.03 0.93 -9.30
CA SER A 401 12.51 0.49 -10.61
C SER A 401 13.55 1.44 -11.19
N PRO A 402 14.58 0.90 -11.88
CA PRO A 402 15.60 1.71 -12.55
C PRO A 402 15.04 2.52 -13.72
N ASP A 403 15.76 3.57 -14.10
CA ASP A 403 15.40 4.49 -15.19
C ASP A 403 15.02 3.79 -16.49
N ARG A 404 15.68 2.65 -16.79
CA ARG A 404 15.39 1.88 -17.99
C ARG A 404 13.98 1.28 -17.99
N VAL A 405 13.58 0.69 -16.88
CA VAL A 405 12.25 0.09 -16.73
C VAL A 405 11.18 1.17 -16.70
N TRP A 406 11.44 2.25 -15.96
CA TRP A 406 10.58 3.42 -15.95
C TRP A 406 10.32 3.98 -17.36
N LYS A 407 11.39 4.21 -18.14
CA LYS A 407 11.26 4.75 -19.50
C LYS A 407 10.58 3.80 -20.47
N LYS A 408 10.92 2.50 -20.39
CA LYS A 408 10.46 1.50 -21.38
C LYS A 408 9.05 0.95 -21.12
N GLU A 409 8.61 0.96 -19.86
CA GLU A 409 7.37 0.28 -19.50
C GLU A 409 6.47 1.09 -18.55
N GLN A 410 6.93 1.43 -17.35
CA GLN A 410 6.06 2.02 -16.33
C GLN A 410 5.48 3.38 -16.75
N ARG A 411 6.34 4.30 -17.19
CA ARG A 411 5.89 5.62 -17.68
C ARG A 411 4.96 5.53 -18.90
N PRO A 412 5.28 4.78 -19.96
CA PRO A 412 4.36 4.54 -21.08
C PRO A 412 2.98 4.04 -20.65
N TRP A 413 2.92 3.09 -19.70
CA TRP A 413 1.64 2.57 -19.20
C TRP A 413 0.81 3.65 -18.51
N LEU A 414 1.43 4.43 -17.62
CA LEU A 414 0.73 5.53 -16.94
C LEU A 414 0.30 6.66 -17.90
N VAL A 415 1.09 6.93 -18.95
CA VAL A 415 0.74 7.93 -19.97
C VAL A 415 -0.45 7.45 -20.80
N GLU A 416 -0.48 6.18 -21.19
CA GLU A 416 -1.60 5.63 -21.97
C GLU A 416 -2.88 5.54 -21.13
N ALA A 417 -2.75 5.14 -19.85
CA ALA A 417 -3.85 5.16 -18.90
C ALA A 417 -4.47 6.56 -18.78
N GLN A 418 -3.63 7.60 -18.63
CA GLN A 418 -4.10 8.99 -18.55
C GLN A 418 -4.81 9.45 -19.83
N LYS A 419 -4.27 9.14 -21.00
CA LYS A 419 -4.93 9.46 -22.28
C LYS A 419 -6.31 8.83 -22.42
N THR A 420 -6.44 7.56 -22.03
CA THR A 420 -7.73 6.86 -22.03
C THR A 420 -8.71 7.53 -21.07
N ILE A 421 -8.24 7.87 -19.86
CA ILE A 421 -9.04 8.60 -18.88
C ILE A 421 -9.52 9.93 -19.45
N ASP A 422 -8.61 10.75 -20.00
CA ASP A 422 -8.94 12.09 -20.51
C ASP A 422 -10.00 12.03 -21.62
N ARG A 423 -9.94 11.00 -22.48
CA ARG A 423 -10.93 10.76 -23.52
C ARG A 423 -12.27 10.32 -22.93
N VAL A 424 -12.27 9.27 -22.13
CA VAL A 424 -13.50 8.72 -21.52
C VAL A 424 -14.17 9.74 -20.60
N LYS A 425 -13.39 10.57 -19.91
CA LYS A 425 -13.86 11.65 -19.06
C LYS A 425 -14.75 12.64 -19.81
N LYS A 426 -14.35 13.06 -21.02
CA LYS A 426 -15.17 13.95 -21.86
C LYS A 426 -16.51 13.34 -22.24
N GLU A 427 -16.51 12.06 -22.62
CA GLU A 427 -17.72 11.35 -23.02
C GLU A 427 -18.63 11.07 -21.80
N ALA A 428 -18.07 10.65 -20.67
CA ALA A 428 -18.81 10.43 -19.43
C ALA A 428 -19.47 11.71 -18.91
N LYS A 429 -18.80 12.87 -19.05
CA LYS A 429 -19.37 14.18 -18.69
C LYS A 429 -20.62 14.49 -19.51
N ALA A 430 -20.65 14.13 -20.79
CA ALA A 430 -21.81 14.34 -21.66
C ALA A 430 -22.99 13.43 -21.31
N LEU A 431 -22.73 12.23 -20.75
CA LEU A 431 -23.75 11.30 -20.30
C LEU A 431 -24.32 11.62 -18.91
N HIS A 432 -23.62 12.41 -18.13
CA HIS A 432 -24.02 12.77 -16.78
C HIS A 432 -24.97 13.97 -16.81
N THR A 433 -26.26 13.72 -16.58
CA THR A 433 -27.32 14.75 -16.65
C THR A 433 -27.62 15.43 -15.30
N ALA A 434 -26.89 15.09 -14.23
CA ALA A 434 -27.07 15.73 -12.94
C ALA A 434 -26.64 17.20 -13.00
N PRO A 435 -27.44 18.14 -12.50
CA PRO A 435 -26.99 19.51 -12.36
C PRO A 435 -25.72 19.53 -11.47
N ALA A 436 -24.70 20.21 -11.95
CA ALA A 436 -23.57 20.51 -11.09
C ALA A 436 -24.10 21.18 -9.81
N ALA A 437 -23.74 20.66 -8.64
CA ALA A 437 -24.06 21.34 -7.40
C ALA A 437 -23.60 22.80 -7.56
N ALA A 438 -24.49 23.75 -7.35
CA ALA A 438 -24.17 25.16 -7.48
C ALA A 438 -23.15 25.51 -6.38
N GLU A 439 -21.86 25.37 -6.71
CA GLU A 439 -20.81 25.79 -5.80
C GLU A 439 -20.85 27.32 -5.65
N SER A 440 -20.86 27.77 -4.43
CA SER A 440 -20.71 29.20 -4.15
C SER A 440 -19.36 29.67 -4.71
N PRO A 441 -19.31 30.78 -5.47
CA PRO A 441 -18.07 31.25 -6.05
C PRO A 441 -17.02 31.49 -4.95
N VAL A 442 -15.86 30.94 -5.12
CA VAL A 442 -14.72 31.19 -4.21
C VAL A 442 -14.41 32.69 -4.24
N LYS A 443 -14.16 33.26 -3.08
CA LYS A 443 -13.78 34.67 -2.94
C LYS A 443 -12.36 34.80 -2.39
N PRO A 444 -11.58 35.77 -2.88
CA PRO A 444 -10.24 36.01 -2.34
C PRO A 444 -10.34 36.57 -0.92
N PRO A 445 -9.34 36.29 -0.07
CA PRO A 445 -9.25 36.89 1.26
C PRO A 445 -8.86 38.37 1.16
N LYS A 446 -8.94 39.09 2.28
CA LYS A 446 -8.39 40.43 2.38
C LYS A 446 -6.86 40.38 2.35
N VAL A 447 -6.24 41.22 1.53
CA VAL A 447 -4.78 41.27 1.38
C VAL A 447 -4.24 42.69 1.57
N THR A 448 -3.09 42.78 2.23
CA THR A 448 -2.35 44.02 2.39
C THR A 448 -0.86 43.73 2.20
N ALA A 449 -0.19 44.47 1.33
CA ALA A 449 1.24 44.32 1.10
C ALA A 449 2.00 45.61 1.51
N SER A 450 3.04 45.46 2.32
CA SER A 450 3.92 46.55 2.72
C SER A 450 5.28 46.02 3.20
N ASN A 451 6.33 46.73 2.89
CA ASN A 451 7.71 46.50 3.37
C ASN A 451 8.20 45.05 3.14
N GLY A 452 7.91 44.43 1.98
CA GLY A 452 8.31 43.08 1.66
C GLY A 452 7.56 42.03 2.45
N LYS A 453 6.39 42.36 3.03
CA LYS A 453 5.47 41.45 3.69
C LYS A 453 4.09 41.52 3.05
N ILE A 454 3.46 40.35 2.92
CA ILE A 454 2.07 40.19 2.46
C ILE A 454 1.26 39.64 3.65
N ARG A 455 0.29 40.43 4.11
CA ARG A 455 -0.66 40.05 5.14
C ARG A 455 -1.98 39.62 4.48
N ILE A 456 -2.43 38.41 4.81
CA ILE A 456 -3.62 37.75 4.24
C ILE A 456 -4.56 37.42 5.38
N GLU A 457 -5.79 37.90 5.30
CA GLU A 457 -6.79 37.75 6.36
C GLU A 457 -8.06 37.11 5.84
N ASN A 458 -8.55 36.11 6.57
CA ASN A 458 -9.89 35.57 6.42
C ASN A 458 -10.49 35.26 7.79
N LYS A 459 -11.70 34.64 7.80
CA LYS A 459 -12.40 34.29 9.07
C LYS A 459 -11.67 33.21 9.91
N HIS A 460 -10.67 32.53 9.36
CA HIS A 460 -9.97 31.40 10.00
C HIS A 460 -8.54 31.74 10.42
N TYR A 461 -7.88 32.69 9.73
CA TYR A 461 -6.48 33.03 9.99
C TYR A 461 -6.10 34.46 9.59
N ILE A 462 -5.01 34.93 10.17
CA ILE A 462 -4.23 36.05 9.71
C ILE A 462 -2.82 35.49 9.43
N ILE A 463 -2.46 35.39 8.12
CA ILE A 463 -1.17 34.88 7.68
C ILE A 463 -0.31 36.04 7.18
N THR A 464 0.98 36.00 7.52
CA THR A 464 1.98 36.92 6.99
C THR A 464 3.04 36.13 6.24
N LEU A 465 3.29 36.50 4.97
CA LEU A 465 4.40 36.03 4.15
C LEU A 465 5.52 37.05 4.13
N SER A 466 6.77 36.60 4.07
CA SER A 466 7.95 37.45 4.09
C SER A 466 8.84 37.22 2.87
N GLU A 467 9.04 38.25 2.04
CA GLU A 467 10.01 38.23 0.94
C GLU A 467 11.43 37.99 1.44
N LYS A 468 11.78 38.60 2.59
CA LYS A 468 13.10 38.44 3.23
C LYS A 468 13.39 36.99 3.62
N LEU A 469 12.35 36.21 3.90
CA LEU A 469 12.42 34.79 4.28
C LEU A 469 11.98 33.89 3.12
N GLY A 470 12.22 34.28 1.90
CA GLY A 470 11.95 33.46 0.71
C GLY A 470 10.47 33.22 0.40
N GLY A 471 9.55 33.97 1.04
CA GLY A 471 8.12 33.75 0.91
C GLY A 471 7.57 32.67 1.86
N CYS A 472 8.30 32.35 2.93
CA CYS A 472 7.76 31.54 4.03
C CYS A 472 6.69 32.31 4.79
N VAL A 473 5.80 31.56 5.42
CA VAL A 473 4.85 32.13 6.41
C VAL A 473 5.63 32.39 7.69
N ASP A 474 5.78 33.67 8.06
CA ASP A 474 6.47 34.13 9.26
C ASP A 474 5.52 34.53 10.39
N GLY A 475 4.21 34.47 10.16
CA GLY A 475 3.17 34.64 11.14
C GLY A 475 1.87 33.94 10.73
N TRP A 476 1.27 33.23 11.65
CA TRP A 476 -0.03 32.59 11.47
C TRP A 476 -0.84 32.76 12.77
N ARG A 477 -1.76 33.69 12.75
CA ARG A 477 -2.49 34.10 13.95
C ARG A 477 -3.96 33.70 13.90
N ASP A 478 -4.50 33.40 15.08
CA ASP A 478 -5.94 33.25 15.26
C ASP A 478 -6.61 34.64 15.10
N PRO A 479 -7.55 34.81 14.16
CA PRO A 479 -8.13 36.13 13.87
C PRO A 479 -9.02 36.65 15.02
N LYS A 480 -9.51 35.77 15.93
CA LYS A 480 -10.37 36.14 17.07
C LYS A 480 -9.56 36.61 18.28
N THR A 481 -8.45 35.96 18.56
CA THR A 481 -7.63 36.20 19.75
C THR A 481 -6.36 37.00 19.45
N GLY A 482 -5.91 37.03 18.21
CA GLY A 482 -4.64 37.60 17.81
C GLY A 482 -3.42 36.76 18.18
N GLU A 483 -3.64 35.58 18.78
CA GLU A 483 -2.59 34.68 19.24
C GLU A 483 -1.75 34.15 18.08
N GLU A 484 -0.41 34.19 18.20
CA GLU A 484 0.52 33.58 17.26
C GLU A 484 0.53 32.06 17.44
N LEU A 485 0.33 31.32 16.35
CA LEU A 485 0.23 29.86 16.34
C LEU A 485 1.52 29.16 15.90
N LEU A 486 2.52 29.90 15.41
CA LEU A 486 3.81 29.38 15.01
C LEU A 486 4.88 29.59 16.11
N THR A 487 5.83 28.65 16.20
CA THR A 487 7.09 28.81 16.93
C THR A 487 8.25 29.18 16.01
N GLY A 488 8.08 28.99 14.73
CA GLY A 488 9.05 29.26 13.67
C GLY A 488 8.32 29.55 12.37
N LEU A 489 8.82 29.06 11.26
CA LEU A 489 8.25 29.29 9.94
C LEU A 489 7.29 28.16 9.54
N ALA A 490 6.30 28.47 8.70
CA ALA A 490 5.48 27.46 8.04
C ALA A 490 5.65 27.55 6.51
N GLY A 491 5.58 26.35 5.88
CA GLY A 491 5.83 26.24 4.45
C GLY A 491 7.29 26.51 4.07
N ASP A 492 8.23 26.30 4.98
CA ASP A 492 9.66 26.41 4.69
C ASP A 492 10.14 25.17 3.93
N VAL A 493 10.74 25.37 2.77
CA VAL A 493 11.27 24.30 1.93
C VAL A 493 12.72 24.05 2.30
N ILE A 494 12.99 22.84 2.75
CA ILE A 494 14.28 22.47 3.35
C ILE A 494 14.96 21.40 2.52
N LEU A 495 16.24 21.60 2.26
CA LEU A 495 17.11 20.66 1.58
C LEU A 495 17.97 19.90 2.57
N TYR A 496 17.88 18.57 2.50
CA TYR A 496 18.73 17.67 3.29
C TYR A 496 19.75 16.95 2.42
N LYS A 497 20.94 16.77 2.94
CA LYS A 497 21.81 15.70 2.49
C LYS A 497 21.27 14.39 3.04
N ASP A 498 20.95 13.46 2.14
CA ASP A 498 20.38 12.15 2.47
C ASP A 498 21.21 11.06 1.81
N SER A 499 22.00 10.35 2.58
CA SER A 499 22.84 9.26 2.07
C SER A 499 22.22 7.87 2.25
N GLY A 500 20.95 7.79 2.66
CA GLY A 500 20.25 6.54 2.94
C GLY A 500 20.02 5.64 1.73
N GLY A 501 20.03 6.21 0.53
CA GLY A 501 19.77 5.46 -0.68
C GLY A 501 18.28 5.22 -0.93
N LEU A 502 17.97 4.26 -1.81
CA LEU A 502 16.60 4.02 -2.23
C LEU A 502 15.75 3.38 -1.14
N TRP A 503 16.30 2.42 -0.39
CA TRP A 503 15.57 1.66 0.64
C TRP A 503 15.40 2.40 1.96
N ARG A 504 16.37 3.20 2.37
CA ARG A 504 16.44 3.85 3.69
C ARG A 504 16.68 5.34 3.59
N MET A 505 16.24 6.07 4.61
CA MET A 505 16.56 7.48 4.78
C MET A 505 17.68 7.64 5.82
N GLY A 506 18.69 8.42 5.47
CA GLY A 506 19.69 8.92 6.42
C GLY A 506 20.35 7.87 7.29
N HIS A 507 20.04 7.94 8.58
CA HIS A 507 20.70 7.17 9.63
C HIS A 507 20.12 5.77 9.93
N GLU A 508 19.25 5.27 9.08
CA GLU A 508 18.72 3.90 9.27
C GLU A 508 19.79 2.81 9.20
N PHE A 509 20.99 3.16 8.76
CA PHE A 509 22.16 2.28 8.77
C PHE A 509 23.43 3.00 9.25
N ALA A 510 24.42 2.24 9.68
CA ALA A 510 25.68 2.79 10.17
C ALA A 510 26.38 3.65 9.11
N GLY A 511 26.76 4.88 9.48
CA GLY A 511 27.41 5.85 8.61
C GLY A 511 26.46 6.58 7.65
N GLY A 512 25.14 6.39 7.75
CA GLY A 512 24.14 7.17 7.04
C GLY A 512 24.13 8.62 7.51
N GLN A 513 23.69 9.54 6.62
CA GLN A 513 23.66 10.97 6.87
C GLN A 513 22.30 11.53 6.49
N PHE A 514 21.70 12.30 7.39
CA PHE A 514 20.49 13.07 7.13
C PHE A 514 20.59 14.39 7.91
N PHE A 515 20.94 15.48 7.24
CA PHE A 515 21.05 16.78 7.88
C PHE A 515 20.73 17.90 6.89
N MET A 516 20.16 18.96 7.40
CA MET A 516 19.82 20.18 6.64
C MET A 516 21.09 20.84 6.07
N THR A 517 21.04 21.20 4.80
CA THR A 517 22.13 21.93 4.11
C THR A 517 21.73 23.32 3.68
N GLU A 518 20.49 23.50 3.25
CA GLU A 518 19.92 24.79 2.82
C GLU A 518 18.43 24.82 3.17
N CYS A 519 17.88 26.02 3.22
CA CYS A 519 16.44 26.24 3.32
C CYS A 519 16.02 27.45 2.48
N MET A 520 14.76 27.48 2.09
CA MET A 520 14.13 28.56 1.35
C MET A 520 14.22 29.88 2.13
N SER A 521 14.01 29.84 3.43
CA SER A 521 14.03 30.97 4.32
C SER A 521 15.42 31.62 4.49
N GLY A 522 16.48 30.96 4.06
CA GLY A 522 17.85 31.50 4.11
C GLY A 522 18.15 32.58 3.05
N ARG A 523 17.24 32.86 2.14
CA ARG A 523 17.42 33.82 1.04
C ARG A 523 16.13 34.59 0.77
N PRO A 524 16.20 35.87 0.45
CA PRO A 524 15.03 36.62 0.02
C PRO A 524 14.54 36.17 -1.36
N ALA A 525 13.24 36.22 -1.57
CA ALA A 525 12.60 36.00 -2.85
C ALA A 525 11.48 37.01 -3.08
N LYS A 526 11.30 37.42 -4.33
CA LYS A 526 10.15 38.23 -4.74
C LYS A 526 8.87 37.38 -4.66
N LEU A 527 7.80 38.00 -4.19
CA LEU A 527 6.48 37.42 -4.18
C LEU A 527 5.59 38.07 -5.23
N ASP A 528 5.15 37.29 -6.20
CA ASP A 528 4.17 37.74 -7.18
C ASP A 528 2.77 37.33 -6.74
N MET A 529 1.78 38.19 -6.92
CA MET A 529 0.41 37.97 -6.51
C MET A 529 -0.56 38.21 -7.65
N GLU A 530 -1.56 37.33 -7.78
CA GLU A 530 -2.65 37.50 -8.73
C GLU A 530 -3.96 36.92 -8.16
N ASN A 531 -5.08 37.33 -8.71
CA ASN A 531 -6.37 36.69 -8.44
C ASN A 531 -6.61 35.61 -9.50
N GLN A 532 -6.71 34.36 -9.07
CA GLN A 532 -6.93 33.22 -9.94
C GLN A 532 -8.18 32.45 -9.50
N ASN A 533 -9.26 32.52 -10.29
CA ASN A 533 -10.52 31.82 -10.03
C ASN A 533 -11.09 32.08 -8.62
N GLY A 534 -10.98 33.30 -8.11
CA GLY A 534 -11.46 33.67 -6.77
C GLY A 534 -10.47 33.36 -5.64
N TYR A 535 -9.34 32.74 -5.93
CA TYR A 535 -8.23 32.59 -4.96
C TYR A 535 -7.23 33.72 -5.10
N LEU A 536 -6.66 34.18 -3.99
CA LEU A 536 -5.42 34.88 -4.02
C LEU A 536 -4.30 33.86 -4.27
N HIS A 537 -3.67 33.91 -5.42
CA HIS A 537 -2.54 33.09 -5.80
C HIS A 537 -1.24 33.85 -5.54
N VAL A 538 -0.34 33.27 -4.76
CA VAL A 538 0.97 33.83 -4.43
C VAL A 538 2.06 32.88 -4.90
N THR A 539 3.00 33.39 -5.67
CA THR A 539 4.14 32.64 -6.21
C THR A 539 5.46 33.15 -5.63
N SER A 540 6.33 32.20 -5.26
CA SER A 540 7.72 32.45 -4.90
C SER A 540 8.65 31.59 -5.73
N GLU A 541 9.62 32.20 -6.39
CA GLU A 541 10.68 31.52 -7.11
C GLU A 541 12.01 31.68 -6.37
N PHE A 542 12.73 30.60 -6.22
CA PHE A 542 13.98 30.55 -5.45
C PHE A 542 14.89 29.44 -5.95
N THR A 543 16.09 29.31 -5.38
CA THR A 543 17.02 28.23 -5.71
C THR A 543 17.42 27.44 -4.48
N LEU A 544 17.52 26.12 -4.62
CA LEU A 544 18.15 25.23 -3.65
C LEU A 544 19.19 24.38 -4.36
N ASP A 545 20.38 24.27 -3.79
CA ASP A 545 21.51 23.54 -4.40
C ASP A 545 21.75 23.92 -5.86
N GLY A 546 21.54 25.22 -6.19
CA GLY A 546 21.65 25.76 -7.54
C GLY A 546 20.59 25.30 -8.54
N ARG A 547 19.47 24.74 -8.06
CA ARG A 547 18.32 24.35 -8.89
C ARG A 547 17.16 25.28 -8.67
N ALA A 548 16.49 25.65 -9.75
CA ALA A 548 15.30 26.47 -9.69
C ALA A 548 14.16 25.70 -8.99
N MET A 549 13.48 26.39 -8.12
CA MET A 549 12.32 25.92 -7.36
C MET A 549 11.21 26.95 -7.47
N LYS A 550 9.97 26.51 -7.50
CA LYS A 550 8.78 27.35 -7.47
C LYS A 550 7.82 26.87 -6.39
N LYS A 551 7.41 27.74 -5.49
CA LYS A 551 6.34 27.50 -4.54
C LYS A 551 5.15 28.37 -4.88
N GLU A 552 4.00 27.75 -5.01
CA GLU A 552 2.71 28.40 -5.29
C GLU A 552 1.77 28.15 -4.11
N MET A 553 1.02 29.17 -3.72
CA MET A 553 0.06 29.12 -2.61
C MET A 553 -1.25 29.76 -3.04
N TRP A 554 -2.38 29.09 -2.70
CA TRP A 554 -3.73 29.59 -2.98
C TRP A 554 -4.48 29.79 -1.68
N PHE A 555 -5.02 30.99 -1.48
CA PHE A 555 -5.76 31.43 -0.30
C PHE A 555 -7.18 31.79 -0.69
N SER A 556 -8.17 31.38 0.11
CA SER A 556 -9.57 31.77 -0.05
C SER A 556 -10.13 32.43 1.20
N SER A 557 -11.27 33.13 1.07
CA SER A 557 -11.96 33.75 2.20
C SER A 557 -12.58 32.73 3.17
N ASP A 558 -12.86 31.51 2.70
CA ASP A 558 -13.73 30.57 3.41
C ASP A 558 -13.02 29.30 3.91
N SER A 559 -11.85 28.95 3.37
CA SER A 559 -11.08 27.80 3.80
C SER A 559 -10.13 28.09 4.95
N PRO A 560 -10.06 27.21 5.98
CA PRO A 560 -9.01 27.26 6.99
C PRO A 560 -7.66 26.75 6.48
N PHE A 561 -7.64 26.12 5.29
CA PHE A 561 -6.47 25.47 4.71
C PHE A 561 -5.90 26.25 3.54
N VAL A 562 -4.59 26.32 3.50
CA VAL A 562 -3.81 26.93 2.39
C VAL A 562 -3.38 25.81 1.47
N ARG A 563 -3.71 25.92 0.21
CA ARG A 563 -3.24 24.98 -0.83
C ARG A 563 -1.88 25.42 -1.33
N MET A 564 -1.03 24.44 -1.61
CA MET A 564 0.35 24.68 -1.99
C MET A 564 0.78 23.72 -3.09
N ARG A 565 1.66 24.21 -3.97
CA ARG A 565 2.38 23.42 -4.94
C ARG A 565 3.86 23.76 -4.85
N LEU A 566 4.68 22.74 -4.77
CA LEU A 566 6.13 22.86 -4.88
C LEU A 566 6.58 22.21 -6.17
N THR A 567 7.20 22.98 -7.06
CA THR A 567 7.76 22.48 -8.32
C THR A 567 9.27 22.64 -8.31
N GLY A 568 9.98 21.60 -8.74
CA GLY A 568 11.43 21.63 -8.84
C GLY A 568 12.06 20.25 -8.94
N SER A 569 13.37 20.21 -8.69
CA SER A 569 14.17 18.99 -8.78
C SER A 569 15.26 18.95 -7.71
N ALA A 570 15.70 17.73 -7.35
CA ALA A 570 16.79 17.52 -6.39
C ALA A 570 18.01 16.86 -7.06
N ARG A 571 19.23 17.23 -6.63
CA ARG A 571 20.45 16.51 -6.99
C ARG A 571 20.50 15.15 -6.28
N ARG A 572 21.38 14.27 -6.74
CA ARG A 572 21.61 12.97 -6.09
C ARG A 572 21.97 13.12 -4.62
N TRP A 573 21.47 12.23 -3.79
CA TRP A 573 21.68 12.20 -2.34
C TRP A 573 21.07 13.42 -1.62
N LYS A 574 19.98 13.93 -2.17
CA LYS A 574 19.24 15.05 -1.61
C LYS A 574 17.77 14.72 -1.45
N THR A 575 17.23 15.21 -0.35
CA THR A 575 15.79 15.16 -0.04
C THR A 575 15.33 16.59 0.22
N ILE A 576 14.23 16.99 -0.43
CA ILE A 576 13.57 18.29 -0.23
C ILE A 576 12.26 18.03 0.47
N THR A 577 12.04 18.73 1.57
CA THR A 577 10.84 18.64 2.41
C THR A 577 10.16 20.00 2.49
N CYS A 578 8.90 19.98 2.97
CA CYS A 578 8.20 21.19 3.38
C CYS A 578 7.82 21.08 4.87
N ARG A 579 8.26 22.06 5.68
CA ARG A 579 8.11 22.06 7.14
C ARG A 579 7.14 23.15 7.60
N PHE A 580 6.37 22.79 8.62
CA PHE A 580 5.44 23.67 9.34
C PHE A 580 5.73 23.59 10.84
N SER A 581 6.14 24.70 11.45
CA SER A 581 6.54 24.75 12.86
C SER A 581 5.45 25.42 13.68
N SER A 582 4.63 24.65 14.38
CA SER A 582 3.52 25.14 15.20
C SER A 582 3.89 25.24 16.68
N ARG A 583 3.05 25.94 17.47
CA ARG A 583 3.14 26.00 18.94
C ARG A 583 2.44 24.83 19.65
N LEU A 584 2.17 23.76 18.93
CA LEU A 584 1.52 22.56 19.48
C LEU A 584 2.55 21.67 20.19
N PHE A 585 2.08 20.92 21.19
CA PHE A 585 2.87 19.91 21.90
C PHE A 585 2.21 18.53 21.73
N PRO A 586 2.28 17.93 20.51
CA PRO A 586 1.65 16.66 20.25
C PRO A 586 2.40 15.50 20.91
N HIS A 587 1.67 14.42 21.23
CA HIS A 587 2.26 13.17 21.71
C HIS A 587 2.35 12.11 20.60
N SER A 588 1.60 12.29 19.52
CA SER A 588 1.48 11.35 18.41
C SER A 588 1.09 12.07 17.12
N ILE A 589 1.18 11.35 16.02
CA ILE A 589 0.69 11.76 14.71
C ILE A 589 -0.43 10.82 14.27
N TYR A 590 -1.56 11.38 13.83
CA TYR A 590 -2.62 10.63 13.17
C TYR A 590 -2.43 10.66 11.66
N MET A 591 -2.59 9.53 11.00
CA MET A 591 -2.38 9.43 9.55
C MET A 591 -3.47 8.61 8.89
N ASP A 592 -3.96 9.11 7.78
CA ASP A 592 -4.82 8.35 6.88
C ASP A 592 -4.00 7.29 6.15
N VAL A 593 -4.48 6.06 6.19
CA VAL A 593 -3.89 4.89 5.54
C VAL A 593 -5.00 4.06 4.90
N PRO A 594 -4.70 3.16 3.95
CA PRO A 594 -5.72 2.29 3.36
C PRO A 594 -6.53 1.55 4.44
N GLY A 595 -7.84 1.75 4.46
CA GLY A 595 -8.76 1.09 5.40
C GLY A 595 -8.97 1.80 6.73
N GLY A 596 -8.35 2.96 7.01
CA GLY A 596 -8.61 3.70 8.25
C GLY A 596 -7.66 4.83 8.56
N VAL A 597 -7.70 5.30 9.79
CA VAL A 597 -6.77 6.29 10.34
C VAL A 597 -6.03 5.65 11.52
N VAL A 598 -4.72 5.80 11.53
CA VAL A 598 -3.86 5.21 12.56
C VAL A 598 -3.17 6.28 13.37
N GLN A 599 -2.97 5.99 14.64
CA GLN A 599 -2.17 6.81 15.55
C GLN A 599 -0.76 6.22 15.64
N ARG A 600 0.26 7.04 15.40
CA ARG A 600 1.67 6.62 15.41
C ARG A 600 2.48 7.47 16.37
N PRO A 601 3.52 6.89 16.99
CA PRO A 601 4.45 7.66 17.80
C PRO A 601 5.23 8.66 16.93
N LEU A 602 5.65 9.77 17.50
CA LEU A 602 6.47 10.77 16.81
C LEU A 602 7.88 10.24 16.49
N ILE A 603 8.37 9.32 17.30
CA ILE A 603 9.70 8.70 17.16
C ILE A 603 9.55 7.19 17.25
N LYS A 604 10.19 6.47 16.36
CA LYS A 604 10.39 5.03 16.40
C LYS A 604 11.89 4.72 16.28
N ILE A 605 12.22 3.45 16.09
CA ILE A 605 13.60 2.94 16.03
C ILE A 605 14.46 3.51 14.90
N TYR A 606 13.87 4.14 13.90
CA TYR A 606 14.58 4.73 12.76
C TYR A 606 14.74 6.24 12.94
N ASN A 607 15.90 6.75 12.57
CA ASN A 607 16.20 8.18 12.57
C ASN A 607 16.73 8.60 11.18
N PRO A 608 16.10 9.56 10.46
CA PRO A 608 14.86 10.24 10.86
C PRO A 608 13.64 9.32 10.80
N THR A 609 12.63 9.59 11.64
CA THR A 609 11.36 8.88 11.60
C THR A 609 10.44 9.54 10.59
N TYR A 610 10.15 8.86 9.49
CA TYR A 610 9.13 9.24 8.51
C TYR A 610 8.14 8.09 8.35
N TRP A 611 6.86 8.42 8.39
CA TRP A 611 5.77 7.48 8.27
C TRP A 611 5.10 7.62 6.92
N ALA A 612 4.78 6.50 6.25
CA ALA A 612 3.97 6.53 5.04
C ALA A 612 2.51 6.85 5.36
N GLY A 613 1.89 7.77 4.61
CA GLY A 613 0.49 8.12 4.70
C GLY A 613 -0.13 8.32 3.32
N ALA A 614 -1.46 8.21 3.22
CA ALA A 614 -2.17 8.21 1.95
C ALA A 614 -2.85 9.55 1.62
N GLY A 615 -3.57 10.17 2.55
CA GLY A 615 -4.38 11.36 2.31
C GLY A 615 -4.06 12.54 3.24
N PHE A 616 -3.98 12.31 4.55
CA PHE A 616 -3.64 13.36 5.51
C PHE A 616 -2.75 12.88 6.65
N ALA A 617 -2.08 13.84 7.30
CA ALA A 617 -1.41 13.69 8.58
C ALA A 617 -1.87 14.80 9.53
N HIS A 618 -2.07 14.49 10.80
CA HIS A 618 -2.58 15.43 11.79
C HIS A 618 -1.85 15.28 13.13
N ILE A 619 -1.43 16.39 13.69
CA ILE A 619 -0.94 16.48 15.06
C ILE A 619 -1.90 17.32 15.91
N THR A 620 -2.13 16.91 17.15
CA THR A 620 -3.04 17.59 18.09
C THR A 620 -2.36 17.81 19.42
N ASP A 621 -2.49 19.01 19.95
CA ASP A 621 -2.12 19.32 21.32
C ASP A 621 -3.26 18.89 22.27
N PRO A 622 -3.02 17.93 23.16
CA PRO A 622 -4.08 17.39 24.03
C PRO A 622 -4.63 18.42 25.03
N LYS A 623 -3.86 19.47 25.37
CA LYS A 623 -4.27 20.51 26.31
C LYS A 623 -5.16 21.56 25.68
N THR A 624 -4.75 22.09 24.54
CA THR A 624 -5.46 23.19 23.86
C THR A 624 -6.55 22.71 22.91
N LYS A 625 -6.57 21.41 22.60
CA LYS A 625 -7.43 20.81 21.56
C LYS A 625 -7.26 21.43 20.17
N ARG A 626 -6.22 22.20 19.96
CA ARG A 626 -5.81 22.67 18.65
C ARG A 626 -4.97 21.61 17.94
N GLY A 627 -5.05 21.59 16.65
CA GLY A 627 -4.24 20.70 15.83
C GLY A 627 -3.71 21.40 14.60
N PHE A 628 -2.86 20.70 13.87
CA PHE A 628 -2.37 21.10 12.56
C PHE A 628 -2.50 19.92 11.61
N ALA A 629 -3.16 20.13 10.48
CA ALA A 629 -3.38 19.12 9.46
C ALA A 629 -2.56 19.43 8.20
N LEU A 630 -1.98 18.39 7.63
CA LEU A 630 -1.33 18.38 6.34
C LEU A 630 -2.08 17.39 5.43
N PHE A 631 -2.61 17.88 4.32
CA PHE A 631 -3.27 17.09 3.29
C PHE A 631 -2.32 16.89 2.12
N MET A 632 -2.24 15.67 1.62
CA MET A 632 -1.27 15.28 0.61
C MET A 632 -1.99 14.98 -0.70
N GLY A 633 -1.51 15.52 -1.80
CA GLY A 633 -2.07 15.26 -3.13
C GLY A 633 -1.83 13.82 -3.63
N GLY A 634 -1.13 13.03 -2.85
CA GLY A 634 -0.88 11.62 -3.02
C GLY A 634 -0.08 11.06 -1.85
N PRO A 635 0.14 9.76 -1.78
CA PRO A 635 0.90 9.14 -0.69
C PRO A 635 2.31 9.69 -0.59
N VAL A 636 2.74 9.96 0.63
CA VAL A 636 4.05 10.56 0.93
C VAL A 636 4.48 10.24 2.36
N SER A 637 5.76 10.38 2.63
CA SER A 637 6.32 10.22 3.98
C SER A 637 6.25 11.53 4.75
N VAL A 638 5.77 11.44 6.00
CA VAL A 638 5.58 12.56 6.92
C VAL A 638 6.27 12.28 8.25
N SER A 639 6.90 13.31 8.80
CA SER A 639 7.50 13.31 10.14
C SER A 639 6.80 14.33 11.03
N GLY A 640 6.54 13.96 12.28
CA GLY A 640 6.05 14.86 13.31
C GLY A 640 7.06 14.96 14.46
N THR A 641 7.11 16.10 15.17
CA THR A 641 8.00 16.29 16.30
C THR A 641 7.23 16.74 17.55
N ALA A 642 7.76 16.45 18.74
CA ALA A 642 7.13 16.80 20.01
C ALA A 642 7.03 18.33 20.25
N ASN A 643 7.81 19.13 19.54
CA ASN A 643 7.73 20.58 19.57
C ASN A 643 6.82 21.18 18.47
N GLY A 644 5.93 20.36 17.90
CA GLY A 644 4.86 20.81 17.02
C GLY A 644 5.27 21.01 15.56
N ALA A 645 6.42 20.54 15.12
CA ALA A 645 6.73 20.56 13.70
C ALA A 645 6.10 19.37 12.99
N LEU A 646 5.55 19.62 11.80
CA LEU A 646 5.07 18.63 10.84
C LEU A 646 5.80 18.85 9.51
N GLU A 647 6.34 17.79 8.93
CA GLU A 647 7.21 17.89 7.76
C GLU A 647 6.94 16.76 6.78
N CYS A 648 6.72 17.08 5.50
CA CYS A 648 6.52 16.09 4.44
C CYS A 648 7.66 16.10 3.41
N VAL A 649 7.95 14.91 2.86
CA VAL A 649 8.90 14.76 1.76
C VAL A 649 8.22 15.16 0.45
N ALA A 650 8.71 16.20 -0.20
CA ALA A 650 8.16 16.69 -1.47
C ALA A 650 8.94 16.16 -2.68
N ILE A 651 10.27 16.13 -2.62
CA ILE A 651 11.14 15.67 -3.70
C ILE A 651 12.30 14.89 -3.10
N ARG A 652 12.56 13.69 -3.60
CA ARG A 652 13.69 12.89 -3.16
C ARG A 652 14.43 12.26 -4.34
N ASN A 653 15.73 12.52 -4.43
CA ASN A 653 16.61 11.91 -5.41
C ASN A 653 17.59 10.97 -4.72
N ALA A 654 17.10 9.76 -4.44
CA ALA A 654 17.88 8.69 -3.85
C ALA A 654 18.39 7.76 -4.96
N PRO A 655 19.70 7.68 -5.20
CA PRO A 655 20.26 6.62 -6.01
C PRO A 655 20.20 5.30 -5.24
N MET A 656 20.69 4.23 -5.86
CA MET A 656 20.73 2.91 -5.26
C MET A 656 21.44 2.90 -3.90
N GLU A 657 20.98 2.01 -3.02
CA GLU A 657 21.51 1.77 -1.68
C GLU A 657 23.02 1.56 -1.67
N ARG A 658 23.73 2.21 -0.76
CA ARG A 658 25.18 2.03 -0.57
C ARG A 658 25.58 0.59 -0.24
N ALA A 659 24.73 -0.14 0.45
CA ALA A 659 24.99 -1.51 0.85
C ALA A 659 25.26 -2.44 -0.33
N TYR A 660 24.63 -2.21 -1.48
CA TYR A 660 24.92 -2.99 -2.70
C TYR A 660 26.25 -2.65 -3.36
N ARG A 661 26.93 -1.60 -2.95
CA ARG A 661 28.29 -1.32 -3.43
C ARG A 661 29.34 -2.33 -2.92
N ILE A 662 28.99 -3.11 -1.90
CA ILE A 662 29.86 -4.14 -1.32
C ILE A 662 29.80 -5.44 -2.15
N PHE A 663 28.74 -5.66 -2.92
CA PHE A 663 28.68 -6.76 -3.85
C PHE A 663 29.45 -6.42 -5.15
N PRO A 664 30.29 -7.33 -5.70
CA PRO A 664 31.13 -7.05 -6.85
C PRO A 664 30.40 -6.96 -8.19
N ILE A 665 29.18 -6.45 -8.22
CA ILE A 665 28.38 -6.27 -9.44
C ILE A 665 27.92 -4.80 -9.62
N PRO A 666 28.83 -3.81 -9.55
CA PRO A 666 28.43 -2.40 -9.70
C PRO A 666 27.97 -2.07 -11.12
N THR A 667 28.36 -2.85 -12.12
CA THR A 667 28.04 -2.64 -13.54
C THR A 667 26.69 -3.24 -13.95
N ALA A 668 26.12 -4.14 -13.16
CA ALA A 668 24.84 -4.79 -13.46
C ALA A 668 23.62 -3.96 -13.01
N PHE A 669 23.83 -2.98 -12.13
CA PHE A 669 22.71 -2.16 -11.60
C PHE A 669 22.50 -0.90 -12.46
N PRO A 670 21.29 -0.73 -12.97
CA PRO A 670 20.94 0.36 -13.85
C PRO A 670 20.95 1.72 -13.15
N ALA A 671 21.03 2.78 -13.95
CA ALA A 671 21.01 4.15 -13.44
C ALA A 671 19.67 4.50 -12.78
N TYR A 672 19.74 5.22 -11.69
CA TYR A 672 18.64 5.84 -10.96
C TYR A 672 18.87 7.37 -10.96
N GLY A 673 18.52 8.03 -12.05
CA GLY A 673 18.75 9.47 -12.23
C GLY A 673 17.46 10.27 -12.36
N LEU A 674 16.39 9.63 -12.85
CA LEU A 674 15.12 10.31 -13.14
C LEU A 674 14.34 10.73 -11.88
N ALA A 675 14.66 10.16 -10.72
CA ALA A 675 14.09 10.64 -9.47
C ALA A 675 14.43 12.11 -9.15
N GLY A 676 15.47 12.65 -9.78
CA GLY A 676 15.84 14.06 -9.70
C GLY A 676 15.30 14.93 -10.83
N SER A 677 14.44 14.42 -11.70
CA SER A 677 13.77 15.22 -12.72
C SER A 677 12.82 16.22 -12.07
N GLU A 678 12.54 17.31 -12.78
CA GLU A 678 11.55 18.28 -12.31
C GLU A 678 10.16 17.65 -12.23
N HIS A 679 9.49 17.88 -11.12
CA HIS A 679 8.09 17.52 -10.91
C HIS A 679 7.43 18.44 -9.90
N SER A 680 6.10 18.40 -9.84
CA SER A 680 5.30 19.16 -8.90
C SER A 680 4.75 18.28 -7.81
N PHE A 681 4.75 18.77 -6.59
CA PHE A 681 4.16 18.15 -5.42
C PHE A 681 3.04 19.04 -4.87
N ASN A 682 1.80 18.51 -4.83
CA ASN A 682 0.62 19.23 -4.35
C ASN A 682 0.29 18.83 -2.92
N PHE A 683 -0.07 19.79 -2.08
CA PHE A 683 -0.46 19.58 -0.70
C PHE A 683 -1.28 20.77 -0.18
N ALA A 684 -1.93 20.59 0.98
CA ALA A 684 -2.59 21.70 1.69
C ALA A 684 -2.32 21.59 3.19
N ALA A 685 -2.32 22.71 3.89
CA ALA A 685 -2.03 22.72 5.32
C ALA A 685 -2.83 23.77 6.06
N GLY A 686 -3.10 23.54 7.35
CA GLY A 686 -3.77 24.52 8.18
C GLY A 686 -4.05 24.05 9.61
N PHE A 687 -4.39 25.01 10.46
CA PHE A 687 -4.76 24.74 11.85
C PHE A 687 -6.20 24.23 11.96
N THR A 688 -6.40 23.29 12.89
CA THR A 688 -7.70 22.76 13.31
C THR A 688 -8.01 23.18 14.73
N ARG A 689 -9.31 23.21 15.13
CA ARG A 689 -9.72 23.85 16.39
C ARG A 689 -10.52 22.94 17.32
N LYS A 690 -10.88 21.73 16.89
CA LYS A 690 -11.86 20.89 17.59
C LYS A 690 -11.30 19.58 18.17
N GLY A 691 -10.02 19.48 18.44
CA GLY A 691 -9.45 18.24 18.97
C GLY A 691 -8.85 17.34 17.88
N ASP A 692 -9.21 16.06 17.87
CA ASP A 692 -8.59 15.09 16.98
C ASP A 692 -9.11 15.14 15.51
N TRP A 693 -8.66 14.23 14.70
CA TRP A 693 -9.02 14.15 13.30
C TRP A 693 -10.52 13.83 13.07
N ARG A 694 -11.21 13.11 14.01
CA ARG A 694 -12.64 12.78 13.91
C ARG A 694 -13.46 14.02 14.14
N GLU A 695 -13.21 14.75 15.22
CA GLU A 695 -13.92 15.99 15.58
C GLU A 695 -13.78 17.06 14.48
N ASN A 696 -12.67 17.04 13.73
CA ASN A 696 -12.43 17.92 12.59
C ASN A 696 -12.83 17.31 11.26
N ARG A 697 -13.29 16.05 11.22
CA ARG A 697 -13.69 15.31 10.01
C ARG A 697 -12.65 15.37 8.89
N LEU A 698 -11.39 15.17 9.24
CA LEU A 698 -10.30 15.38 8.30
C LEU A 698 -10.33 14.42 7.10
N PHE A 699 -10.95 13.25 7.23
CA PHE A 699 -11.19 12.33 6.13
C PHE A 699 -12.11 12.93 5.06
N SER A 700 -13.20 13.62 5.46
CA SER A 700 -14.10 14.32 4.55
C SER A 700 -13.40 15.54 3.93
N VAL A 701 -12.72 16.34 4.75
CA VAL A 701 -11.93 17.48 4.30
C VAL A 701 -10.86 17.06 3.30
N ALA A 702 -10.17 15.94 3.54
CA ALA A 702 -9.18 15.38 2.61
C ALA A 702 -9.83 15.02 1.26
N ALA A 703 -10.98 14.37 1.29
CA ALA A 703 -11.74 14.03 0.09
C ALA A 703 -12.14 15.28 -0.71
N ASP A 704 -12.58 16.34 -0.02
CA ASP A 704 -12.96 17.60 -0.67
C ASP A 704 -11.75 18.35 -1.24
N ILE A 705 -10.62 18.39 -0.51
CA ILE A 705 -9.37 18.98 -1.01
C ILE A 705 -8.85 18.22 -2.23
N ILE A 706 -8.98 16.89 -2.25
CA ILE A 706 -8.58 16.05 -3.37
C ILE A 706 -9.57 16.19 -4.54
N LYS A 707 -10.88 16.26 -4.26
CA LYS A 707 -11.92 16.50 -5.28
C LYS A 707 -11.79 17.89 -5.90
N ASP A 708 -11.31 18.83 -5.16
CA ASP A 708 -11.15 20.17 -5.62
C ASP A 708 -9.91 20.29 -6.51
N ALA A 709 -10.09 20.01 -7.81
CA ALA A 709 -9.09 20.20 -8.86
C ALA A 709 -8.59 21.67 -8.97
N ARG A 710 -9.09 22.57 -8.13
CA ARG A 710 -8.63 23.94 -8.00
C ARG A 710 -7.18 24.07 -7.58
N ILE A 711 -6.52 22.96 -7.21
CA ILE A 711 -5.04 22.92 -7.19
C ILE A 711 -4.47 23.08 -8.61
N ASP A 712 -5.23 22.65 -9.65
CA ASP A 712 -4.94 22.99 -11.04
C ASP A 712 -6.21 23.51 -11.75
N PRO A 713 -6.42 24.84 -11.81
CA PRO A 713 -7.62 25.44 -12.35
C PRO A 713 -7.83 25.21 -13.86
N LYS A 714 -6.88 24.59 -14.56
CA LYS A 714 -7.01 24.23 -15.97
C LYS A 714 -7.63 22.83 -16.20
N GLU A 715 -7.77 22.00 -15.16
CA GLU A 715 -8.36 20.69 -15.32
C GLU A 715 -9.90 20.75 -15.30
N GLU A 716 -10.52 20.22 -16.34
CA GLU A 716 -11.97 20.01 -16.38
C GLU A 716 -12.36 18.86 -15.45
N GLU A 717 -13.31 19.11 -14.55
CA GLU A 717 -13.82 18.11 -13.62
C GLU A 717 -15.06 17.35 -14.16
N ILE A 718 -15.18 16.08 -13.71
CA ILE A 718 -16.46 15.36 -13.74
C ILE A 718 -17.22 15.76 -12.48
N PRO A 719 -18.52 16.13 -12.59
CA PRO A 719 -19.35 16.39 -11.43
C PRO A 719 -19.32 15.22 -10.42
N ASP A 720 -19.39 15.52 -9.14
CA ASP A 720 -19.48 14.50 -8.09
C ASP A 720 -20.81 13.73 -8.16
N ALA A 721 -20.84 12.66 -8.96
CA ALA A 721 -22.00 11.82 -9.12
C ALA A 721 -22.44 11.15 -7.80
N ILE A 722 -21.50 10.89 -6.89
CA ILE A 722 -21.76 10.26 -5.59
C ILE A 722 -22.54 11.22 -4.70
N GLY A 723 -22.06 12.43 -4.48
CA GLY A 723 -22.71 13.43 -3.64
C GLY A 723 -24.10 13.87 -4.13
N VAL A 724 -24.32 13.74 -5.46
CA VAL A 724 -25.64 14.02 -6.05
C VAL A 724 -26.61 12.85 -5.89
N ALA A 725 -26.15 11.61 -5.97
CA ALA A 725 -27.00 10.42 -6.08
C ALA A 725 -27.19 9.63 -4.79
N VAL A 726 -26.22 9.65 -3.90
CA VAL A 726 -26.22 8.82 -2.67
C VAL A 726 -26.41 9.70 -1.45
N ASP A 727 -27.47 9.43 -0.68
CA ASP A 727 -27.68 10.04 0.63
C ASP A 727 -27.27 9.06 1.73
N LEU A 728 -26.54 9.56 2.70
CA LEU A 728 -26.15 8.87 3.93
C LEU A 728 -26.74 9.62 5.14
N ASP A 729 -27.23 8.89 6.12
CA ASP A 729 -27.73 9.48 7.37
C ASP A 729 -26.60 9.81 8.38
N SER A 730 -25.36 9.60 8.00
CA SER A 730 -24.19 9.94 8.82
C SER A 730 -23.11 10.61 7.99
N GLU A 731 -22.58 11.71 8.51
CA GLU A 731 -21.44 12.44 7.94
C GLU A 731 -20.09 11.79 8.29
N ASP A 732 -20.07 10.79 9.19
CA ASP A 732 -18.88 10.02 9.55
C ASP A 732 -18.71 8.74 8.69
N VAL A 733 -19.47 8.64 7.61
CA VAL A 733 -19.34 7.57 6.62
C VAL A 733 -19.11 8.19 5.25
N THR A 734 -18.16 7.62 4.51
CA THR A 734 -17.86 8.05 3.15
C THR A 734 -18.12 6.95 2.14
N VAL A 735 -18.56 7.34 0.94
CA VAL A 735 -18.64 6.43 -0.21
C VAL A 735 -17.27 6.36 -0.86
N VAL A 736 -16.63 5.21 -0.75
CA VAL A 736 -15.30 4.93 -1.34
C VAL A 736 -15.42 4.66 -2.84
N ALA A 737 -16.47 3.94 -3.26
CA ALA A 737 -16.74 3.64 -4.65
C ALA A 737 -18.24 3.45 -4.90
N LEU A 738 -18.70 3.94 -6.05
CA LEU A 738 -20.02 3.65 -6.63
C LEU A 738 -19.79 3.16 -8.06
N LYS A 739 -20.22 1.94 -8.38
CA LYS A 739 -19.97 1.34 -9.68
C LYS A 739 -21.03 0.30 -10.06
N ARG A 740 -21.04 -0.13 -11.31
CA ARG A 740 -21.78 -1.33 -11.69
C ARG A 740 -21.11 -2.58 -11.14
N ALA A 741 -21.89 -3.58 -10.75
CA ALA A 741 -21.38 -4.85 -10.28
C ALA A 741 -20.53 -5.56 -11.36
N HIS A 742 -19.41 -6.16 -10.96
CA HIS A 742 -18.67 -7.07 -11.84
C HIS A 742 -19.43 -8.39 -12.03
N ARG A 743 -20.18 -8.79 -10.99
CA ARG A 743 -20.98 -10.03 -10.99
C ARG A 743 -22.46 -9.72 -10.90
N GLY A 744 -23.24 -10.28 -11.83
CA GLY A 744 -24.68 -10.08 -11.85
C GLY A 744 -25.09 -8.64 -12.16
N GLU A 745 -26.30 -8.30 -11.72
CA GLU A 745 -26.88 -6.97 -11.93
C GLU A 745 -26.72 -6.07 -10.71
N GLY A 746 -26.92 -4.78 -10.90
CA GLY A 746 -27.03 -3.78 -9.87
C GLY A 746 -25.81 -2.89 -9.69
N LEU A 747 -25.89 -2.05 -8.67
CA LEU A 747 -24.87 -1.10 -8.28
C LEU A 747 -24.13 -1.63 -7.05
N ILE A 748 -22.82 -1.49 -7.03
CA ILE A 748 -21.99 -1.69 -5.85
C ILE A 748 -21.72 -0.33 -5.23
N VAL A 749 -22.04 -0.21 -3.94
CA VAL A 749 -21.67 0.92 -3.10
C VAL A 749 -20.68 0.40 -2.05
N ARG A 750 -19.47 0.93 -2.06
CA ARG A 750 -18.46 0.64 -1.04
C ARG A 750 -18.36 1.81 -0.10
N LEU A 751 -18.46 1.51 1.19
CA LEU A 751 -18.51 2.49 2.27
C LEU A 751 -17.32 2.32 3.20
N GLN A 752 -16.88 3.43 3.75
CA GLN A 752 -15.93 3.45 4.88
C GLN A 752 -16.52 4.27 6.01
N SER A 753 -16.61 3.63 7.19
CA SER A 753 -17.07 4.28 8.43
C SER A 753 -15.89 4.72 9.29
N PHE A 754 -16.02 5.90 9.89
CA PHE A 754 -15.07 6.45 10.86
C PHE A 754 -15.69 6.60 12.27
N GLY A 755 -16.89 6.07 12.48
CA GLY A 755 -17.60 6.15 13.77
C GLY A 755 -18.73 5.12 13.90
N PRO A 756 -19.82 5.23 13.17
CA PRO A 756 -21.00 4.39 13.40
C PRO A 756 -20.79 2.94 12.93
N ASP A 757 -21.45 2.01 13.64
CA ASP A 757 -21.51 0.59 13.31
C ASP A 757 -22.53 0.23 12.24
N ARG A 758 -23.35 1.21 11.81
CA ARG A 758 -24.32 1.10 10.72
C ARG A 758 -24.65 2.46 10.13
N VAL A 759 -25.07 2.47 8.87
CA VAL A 759 -25.49 3.67 8.15
C VAL A 759 -26.70 3.36 7.28
N LYS A 760 -27.61 4.32 7.15
CA LYS A 760 -28.70 4.23 6.21
C LYS A 760 -28.32 4.86 4.88
N ILE A 761 -28.50 4.10 3.79
CA ILE A 761 -28.25 4.55 2.41
C ILE A 761 -29.55 4.69 1.68
N SER A 762 -29.72 5.78 0.92
CA SER A 762 -30.74 5.93 -0.09
C SER A 762 -30.16 6.48 -1.39
N LEU A 763 -30.90 6.29 -2.48
CA LEU A 763 -30.57 6.86 -3.79
C LEU A 763 -31.64 7.91 -4.11
N LYS A 764 -31.20 9.12 -4.50
CA LYS A 764 -32.16 10.26 -4.73
C LYS A 764 -33.15 10.00 -5.85
N ASP A 765 -32.67 9.50 -6.99
CA ASP A 765 -33.45 9.36 -8.21
C ASP A 765 -33.83 7.93 -8.58
N LYS A 766 -33.49 6.95 -7.73
CA LYS A 766 -33.72 5.53 -7.99
C LYS A 766 -34.27 4.84 -6.75
N LYS A 767 -35.33 4.04 -6.94
CA LYS A 767 -35.87 3.21 -5.87
C LYS A 767 -35.11 1.92 -5.75
N ILE A 768 -34.59 1.65 -4.57
CA ILE A 768 -33.93 0.39 -4.25
C ILE A 768 -35.01 -0.69 -4.11
N LYS A 769 -34.94 -1.74 -4.93
CA LYS A 769 -35.87 -2.89 -4.89
C LYS A 769 -35.35 -3.99 -3.97
N LYS A 770 -34.08 -4.30 -4.06
CA LYS A 770 -33.38 -5.28 -3.20
C LYS A 770 -31.98 -4.79 -2.87
N ALA A 771 -31.47 -5.22 -1.74
CA ALA A 771 -30.10 -4.92 -1.33
C ALA A 771 -29.45 -6.15 -0.67
N PHE A 772 -28.15 -6.30 -0.86
CA PHE A 772 -27.36 -7.38 -0.28
C PHE A 772 -26.09 -6.81 0.35
N LEU A 773 -25.81 -7.20 1.57
CA LEU A 773 -24.46 -7.07 2.10
C LEU A 773 -23.55 -8.01 1.32
N ALA A 774 -22.43 -7.52 0.84
CA ALA A 774 -21.46 -8.29 0.08
C ALA A 774 -20.06 -8.14 0.67
N ASP A 775 -19.17 -9.07 0.36
CA ASP A 775 -17.74 -8.83 0.60
C ASP A 775 -17.16 -7.89 -0.47
N ALA A 776 -15.94 -7.43 -0.25
CA ALA A 776 -15.32 -6.50 -1.19
C ALA A 776 -14.99 -7.14 -2.57
N ARG A 777 -15.07 -8.47 -2.69
CA ARG A 777 -15.04 -9.23 -3.95
C ARG A 777 -16.41 -9.35 -4.62
N GLU A 778 -17.41 -8.59 -4.12
CA GLU A 778 -18.78 -8.51 -4.63
C GLU A 778 -19.56 -9.84 -4.54
N ARG A 779 -19.24 -10.70 -3.58
CA ARG A 779 -20.00 -11.91 -3.28
C ARG A 779 -21.07 -11.57 -2.24
N ASP A 780 -22.34 -11.83 -2.58
CA ASP A 780 -23.45 -11.61 -1.67
C ASP A 780 -23.33 -12.52 -0.43
N ILE A 781 -23.44 -11.92 0.75
CA ILE A 781 -23.38 -12.60 2.05
C ILE A 781 -24.78 -12.73 2.63
N GLU A 782 -25.54 -11.64 2.65
CA GLU A 782 -26.83 -11.55 3.31
C GLU A 782 -27.75 -10.56 2.58
N GLN A 783 -29.02 -10.86 2.47
CA GLN A 783 -30.02 -9.93 1.95
C GLN A 783 -30.41 -8.94 3.05
N LEU A 784 -30.30 -7.65 2.76
CA LEU A 784 -30.67 -6.57 3.67
C LEU A 784 -32.13 -6.15 3.48
N LYS A 785 -32.75 -5.69 4.58
CA LYS A 785 -34.12 -5.15 4.54
C LYS A 785 -34.11 -3.77 3.89
N VAL A 786 -34.97 -3.61 2.89
CA VAL A 786 -35.22 -2.33 2.21
C VAL A 786 -36.53 -1.74 2.75
N ASP A 787 -36.53 -0.49 3.15
CA ASP A 787 -37.73 0.27 3.54
C ASP A 787 -37.94 1.49 2.62
N SER A 788 -38.97 2.28 2.89
CA SER A 788 -39.29 3.48 2.11
C SER A 788 -38.23 4.59 2.19
N LYS A 789 -37.33 4.51 3.18
CA LYS A 789 -36.26 5.49 3.43
C LYS A 789 -34.86 4.98 3.01
N GLY A 790 -34.75 3.76 2.46
CA GLY A 790 -33.50 3.18 2.01
C GLY A 790 -33.14 1.85 2.66
N VAL A 791 -31.87 1.61 2.84
CA VAL A 791 -31.27 0.37 3.35
C VAL A 791 -30.36 0.66 4.53
N LEU A 792 -30.56 -0.06 5.63
CA LEU A 792 -29.64 0.01 6.76
C LEU A 792 -28.48 -0.99 6.55
N VAL A 793 -27.26 -0.47 6.44
CA VAL A 793 -26.03 -1.23 6.18
C VAL A 793 -25.23 -1.37 7.46
N PRO A 794 -24.97 -2.60 7.92
CA PRO A 794 -24.10 -2.82 9.07
C PRO A 794 -22.61 -2.80 8.65
N PHE A 795 -21.76 -2.41 9.59
CA PHE A 795 -20.31 -2.53 9.49
C PHE A 795 -19.83 -3.61 10.47
N THR A 796 -19.03 -4.57 10.00
CA THR A 796 -18.31 -5.54 10.85
C THR A 796 -16.89 -5.09 11.15
N GLY A 797 -16.42 -4.06 10.49
CA GLY A 797 -15.17 -3.32 10.62
C GLY A 797 -15.43 -1.92 10.07
N THR A 798 -14.42 -1.23 9.56
CA THR A 798 -14.61 0.10 8.97
C THR A 798 -15.07 0.08 7.51
N VAL A 799 -15.05 -1.08 6.85
CA VAL A 799 -15.38 -1.18 5.41
C VAL A 799 -16.60 -2.07 5.20
N ALA A 800 -17.59 -1.57 4.47
CA ALA A 800 -18.75 -2.33 4.04
C ALA A 800 -18.97 -2.22 2.52
N THR A 801 -19.47 -3.30 1.92
CA THR A 801 -19.86 -3.34 0.51
C THR A 801 -21.32 -3.74 0.41
N VAL A 802 -22.08 -3.00 -0.37
CA VAL A 802 -23.51 -3.25 -0.60
C VAL A 802 -23.79 -3.34 -2.08
N ARG A 803 -24.51 -4.37 -2.47
CA ARG A 803 -25.10 -4.46 -3.80
C ARG A 803 -26.56 -3.97 -3.75
N LEU A 804 -26.91 -3.02 -4.62
CA LEU A 804 -28.23 -2.46 -4.74
C LEU A 804 -28.84 -2.85 -6.10
N LEU A 805 -30.02 -3.46 -6.11
CA LEU A 805 -30.85 -3.66 -7.29
C LEU A 805 -31.89 -2.53 -7.34
N VAL A 806 -31.85 -1.74 -8.39
CA VAL A 806 -32.66 -0.52 -8.57
C VAL A 806 -33.72 -0.68 -9.65
#